data_2c67ddc5402234ca120d5473530a2f8e
#
_entry.id   2c67ddc5402234ca120d5473530a2f8e
#
_cell.length_a   1.000
_cell.length_b   1.000
_cell.length_c   1.000
_cell.angle_alpha   90.00
_cell.angle_beta   90.00
_cell.angle_gamma   90.00
#
_symmetry.space_group_name_H-M   'P 1'
#
loop_
_entity.id
_entity.type
_entity.pdbx_description
1 polymer ?
#
loop_
_entity_poly.entity_id
_entity_poly.type
_entity_poly.pdbx_seq_one_letter_code
_entity_poly.pdbx_strand_id
1 'polypeptide(L)'
;MTTPALGVCYYPEHWPEEWWERDAARMAEVGITFVRIGEFAWSKLEPAPGNLQFDWLIRAMDVLGRHGLKVIFGTPTATPPRWMVDKHPDMLAVDRNGRQKGFGSRRHYDFSHLGYRDESARITRLLADAIGDHPALGGWQTDNEYGCHGTTYSYSPAAKAGFQLWLEDKYSTVENLNQAWGNVFWSMEYNRFDQIELPNLLVCEAAPAHDLDFRRYASDQVAAFNKVQYDILKAKRPDLPVIHNFMGRYTEFDHYDVAKTLDVASWDAYPLGHLAVSDEPDDIKRQYMRQGEPDYQAFHHDLYREVGHGRMWIMEQQPGPVNWASFNPDPLPGMPRLWAWEAFAHGAEVVSYFRWRQAPFAQEQMHAGLLRPDSEPAPAYHDAVQVAQELKTVALGGTAAKGRVAIVYDYQSEWAWDIQPQAKGFTHGAHVRALYAAFRKHGVDVDLISPHTTSFAGYDVVAIPALFSWNDTIRTAMEEFEGYLLIGPRSGSKTENFSIPPKLAPDLPTNLLDAKVMRIDSVDPSVEVEVKGSGAVRLWRERIETRATVVIEDAEGWPVLLAQGKLHYLGASGTKALVQRVVDYLIAEAAVPTIALPAGVRCRVRDRFRIYVNYSSSVASLTLAEDESGYVLGSAEMPAAGVTVARLSKAG
;
A
#
# COMPACT_ATOMS: atom_id res chain seq x y z
N MET A 1 2.75 -19.46 15.33
CA MET A 1 1.59 -19.06 14.49
C MET A 1 0.73 -18.16 15.35
N THR A 2 0.51 -16.92 14.92
CA THR A 2 -0.30 -15.96 15.68
C THR A 2 -1.78 -16.19 15.38
N THR A 3 -2.60 -16.33 16.42
CA THR A 3 -4.07 -16.31 16.29
C THR A 3 -4.49 -14.90 15.89
N PRO A 4 -5.35 -14.73 14.85
CA PRO A 4 -5.89 -13.42 14.48
C PRO A 4 -6.53 -12.70 15.67
N ALA A 5 -6.32 -11.39 15.77
CA ALA A 5 -6.77 -10.59 16.89
C ALA A 5 -7.38 -9.26 16.42
N LEU A 6 -8.19 -8.64 17.28
CA LEU A 6 -8.70 -7.30 17.09
C LEU A 6 -7.89 -6.27 17.85
N GLY A 7 -7.80 -5.07 17.28
CA GLY A 7 -7.21 -3.89 17.90
C GLY A 7 -8.11 -2.68 17.80
N VAL A 8 -7.70 -1.59 18.44
CA VAL A 8 -8.35 -0.29 18.34
C VAL A 8 -7.36 0.85 18.60
N CYS A 9 -7.55 1.97 17.91
CA CYS A 9 -6.82 3.20 18.21
C CYS A 9 -7.53 3.97 19.33
N TYR A 10 -6.78 4.32 20.35
CA TYR A 10 -7.28 5.02 21.53
C TYR A 10 -6.34 6.15 21.92
N TYR A 11 -6.88 7.25 22.34
CA TYR A 11 -6.13 8.46 22.72
C TYR A 11 -6.50 8.84 24.14
N PRO A 12 -5.84 8.26 25.17
CA PRO A 12 -6.15 8.55 26.58
C PRO A 12 -6.12 10.05 26.89
N GLU A 13 -5.21 10.77 26.21
CA GLU A 13 -5.06 12.22 26.35
C GLU A 13 -6.27 13.04 25.89
N HIS A 14 -7.19 12.46 25.12
CA HIS A 14 -8.42 13.12 24.67
C HIS A 14 -9.56 13.03 25.68
N TRP A 15 -9.46 12.15 26.68
CA TRP A 15 -10.55 11.80 27.57
C TRP A 15 -10.19 12.03 29.04
N PRO A 16 -11.19 12.33 29.93
CA PRO A 16 -10.97 12.35 31.36
C PRO A 16 -10.39 11.01 31.87
N GLU A 17 -9.45 11.10 32.81
CA GLU A 17 -8.74 9.91 33.34
C GLU A 17 -9.71 8.89 33.98
N GLU A 18 -10.80 9.37 34.60
CA GLU A 18 -11.85 8.54 35.19
C GLU A 18 -12.65 7.71 34.17
N TRP A 19 -12.50 8.00 32.87
CA TRP A 19 -13.14 7.20 31.80
C TRP A 19 -12.28 6.00 31.36
N TRP A 20 -10.97 6.03 31.60
CA TRP A 20 -10.04 5.03 31.08
C TRP A 20 -10.37 3.63 31.55
N GLU A 21 -10.72 3.44 32.86
CA GLU A 21 -11.07 2.14 33.42
C GLU A 21 -12.30 1.52 32.74
N ARG A 22 -13.35 2.33 32.56
CA ARG A 22 -14.57 1.90 31.86
C ARG A 22 -14.29 1.57 30.40
N ASP A 23 -13.50 2.39 29.72
CA ASP A 23 -13.17 2.19 28.30
C ASP A 23 -12.34 0.92 28.12
N ALA A 24 -11.34 0.67 28.96
CA ALA A 24 -10.53 -0.54 28.94
C ALA A 24 -11.35 -1.81 29.21
N ALA A 25 -12.24 -1.78 30.20
CA ALA A 25 -13.16 -2.88 30.47
C ALA A 25 -14.02 -3.22 29.24
N ARG A 26 -14.63 -2.20 28.61
CA ARG A 26 -15.46 -2.41 27.42
C ARG A 26 -14.65 -2.88 26.21
N MET A 27 -13.41 -2.42 26.02
CA MET A 27 -12.52 -2.96 24.97
C MET A 27 -12.28 -4.46 25.16
N ALA A 28 -11.99 -4.89 26.37
CA ALA A 28 -11.79 -6.30 26.70
C ALA A 28 -13.07 -7.13 26.48
N GLU A 29 -14.25 -6.61 26.85
CA GLU A 29 -15.56 -7.25 26.60
C GLU A 29 -15.86 -7.44 25.11
N VAL A 30 -15.49 -6.48 24.26
CA VAL A 30 -15.60 -6.59 22.79
C VAL A 30 -14.69 -7.70 22.24
N GLY A 31 -13.61 -8.02 22.95
CA GLY A 31 -12.58 -8.96 22.50
C GLY A 31 -11.38 -8.28 21.83
N ILE A 32 -11.19 -6.98 22.08
CA ILE A 32 -9.97 -6.27 21.67
C ILE A 32 -8.78 -6.84 22.44
N THR A 33 -7.66 -6.99 21.74
CA THR A 33 -6.39 -7.46 22.32
C THR A 33 -5.33 -6.35 22.30
N PHE A 34 -5.26 -5.58 21.21
CA PHE A 34 -4.26 -4.55 21.02
C PHE A 34 -4.88 -3.15 21.02
N VAL A 35 -4.20 -2.21 21.70
CA VAL A 35 -4.63 -0.81 21.77
C VAL A 35 -3.46 0.07 21.35
N ARG A 36 -3.62 0.81 20.22
CA ARG A 36 -2.62 1.78 19.78
C ARG A 36 -2.85 3.11 20.49
N ILE A 37 -1.77 3.66 21.04
CA ILE A 37 -1.76 4.97 21.75
C ILE A 37 -0.48 5.74 21.45
N GLY A 38 -0.50 7.06 21.61
CA GLY A 38 0.70 7.88 21.81
C GLY A 38 1.24 8.62 20.58
N GLU A 39 0.93 8.21 19.37
CA GLU A 39 1.53 8.73 18.13
C GLU A 39 1.28 10.23 17.86
N PHE A 40 0.34 10.84 18.55
CA PHE A 40 0.03 12.26 18.42
C PHE A 40 0.22 13.05 19.73
N ALA A 41 0.83 12.44 20.75
CA ALA A 41 0.84 12.98 22.10
C ALA A 41 2.08 13.82 22.48
N TRP A 42 3.00 14.19 21.54
CA TRP A 42 4.28 14.82 21.90
C TRP A 42 4.13 16.07 22.75
N SER A 43 3.20 16.97 22.42
CA SER A 43 2.98 18.19 23.19
C SER A 43 2.51 17.94 24.64
N LYS A 44 1.86 16.80 24.92
CA LYS A 44 1.48 16.38 26.28
C LYS A 44 2.61 15.60 26.96
N LEU A 45 3.40 14.87 26.22
CA LEU A 45 4.58 14.14 26.72
C LEU A 45 5.73 15.08 27.07
N GLU A 46 5.90 16.16 26.31
CA GLU A 46 6.94 17.18 26.49
C GLU A 46 6.36 18.58 26.16
N PRO A 47 5.61 19.21 27.09
CA PRO A 47 4.96 20.49 26.85
C PRO A 47 5.93 21.66 26.66
N ALA A 48 7.15 21.55 27.15
CA ALA A 48 8.26 22.49 26.93
C ALA A 48 9.57 21.69 26.81
N PRO A 49 10.62 22.23 26.15
CA PRO A 49 11.88 21.52 25.96
C PRO A 49 12.45 20.96 27.26
N GLY A 50 12.61 19.63 27.35
CA GLY A 50 13.13 18.92 28.52
C GLY A 50 12.13 18.72 29.66
N ASN A 51 10.93 19.29 29.61
CA ASN A 51 9.88 19.06 30.59
C ASN A 51 9.08 17.81 30.27
N LEU A 52 9.57 16.65 30.72
CA LEU A 52 8.97 15.35 30.42
C LEU A 52 7.81 15.01 31.35
N GLN A 53 6.67 14.61 30.82
CA GLN A 53 5.43 14.31 31.54
C GLN A 53 4.93 12.91 31.14
N PHE A 54 5.63 11.83 31.56
CA PHE A 54 5.29 10.46 31.21
C PHE A 54 4.38 9.75 32.20
N ASP A 55 4.14 10.31 33.41
CA ASP A 55 3.37 9.65 34.47
C ASP A 55 1.93 9.32 34.03
N TRP A 56 1.28 10.24 33.33
CA TRP A 56 -0.08 9.99 32.83
C TRP A 56 -0.13 8.84 31.80
N LEU A 57 0.91 8.72 30.96
CA LEU A 57 1.02 7.64 29.97
C LEU A 57 1.18 6.29 30.68
N ILE A 58 2.07 6.23 31.68
CA ILE A 58 2.28 5.00 32.47
C ILE A 58 0.97 4.58 33.15
N ARG A 59 0.23 5.52 33.78
CA ARG A 59 -1.08 5.20 34.36
C ARG A 59 -2.09 4.71 33.32
N ALA A 60 -2.12 5.28 32.12
CA ALA A 60 -2.99 4.80 31.05
C ALA A 60 -2.62 3.36 30.63
N MET A 61 -1.33 3.07 30.48
CA MET A 61 -0.84 1.73 30.18
C MET A 61 -1.14 0.73 31.32
N ASP A 62 -1.04 1.14 32.58
CA ASP A 62 -1.43 0.33 33.76
C ASP A 62 -2.92 -0.04 33.69
N VAL A 63 -3.78 0.94 33.37
CA VAL A 63 -5.23 0.70 33.21
C VAL A 63 -5.49 -0.34 32.11
N LEU A 64 -4.93 -0.14 30.92
CA LEU A 64 -5.08 -1.07 29.81
C LEU A 64 -4.56 -2.47 30.16
N GLY A 65 -3.38 -2.55 30.80
CA GLY A 65 -2.76 -3.82 31.22
C GLY A 65 -3.56 -4.58 32.27
N ARG A 66 -4.23 -3.92 33.22
CA ARG A 66 -5.11 -4.57 34.21
C ARG A 66 -6.28 -5.31 33.55
N HIS A 67 -6.74 -4.84 32.39
CA HIS A 67 -7.79 -5.49 31.61
C HIS A 67 -7.26 -6.48 30.56
N GLY A 68 -5.95 -6.84 30.61
CA GLY A 68 -5.32 -7.81 29.72
C GLY A 68 -5.03 -7.30 28.31
N LEU A 69 -5.20 -5.99 28.08
CA LEU A 69 -4.94 -5.35 26.79
C LEU A 69 -3.44 -5.15 26.58
N LYS A 70 -2.99 -5.26 25.33
CA LYS A 70 -1.60 -4.99 24.92
C LYS A 70 -1.52 -3.66 24.19
N VAL A 71 -0.55 -2.87 24.59
CA VAL A 71 -0.33 -1.53 24.03
C VAL A 71 0.61 -1.59 22.84
N ILE A 72 0.20 -1.04 21.70
CA ILE A 72 1.08 -0.64 20.61
C ILE A 72 1.33 0.85 20.81
N PHE A 73 2.56 1.19 21.19
CA PHE A 73 2.91 2.58 21.44
C PHE A 73 3.48 3.22 20.17
N GLY A 74 2.81 4.27 19.69
CA GLY A 74 3.27 5.09 18.58
C GLY A 74 4.28 6.15 19.03
N THR A 75 5.47 6.21 18.38
CA THR A 75 6.38 7.34 18.61
C THR A 75 5.72 8.63 18.13
N PRO A 76 5.79 9.74 18.91
CA PRO A 76 4.95 10.91 18.64
C PRO A 76 5.52 11.85 17.58
N THR A 77 6.41 11.32 16.72
CA THR A 77 7.16 12.12 15.76
C THR A 77 6.31 12.66 14.60
N ALA A 78 5.10 12.14 14.39
CA ALA A 78 4.15 12.71 13.44
C ALA A 78 3.65 14.13 13.84
N THR A 79 3.73 14.49 15.11
CA THR A 79 3.18 15.75 15.66
C THR A 79 4.19 16.51 16.52
N PRO A 80 5.28 17.03 15.92
CA PRO A 80 6.22 17.86 16.67
C PRO A 80 5.48 19.06 17.31
N PRO A 81 5.74 19.35 18.60
CA PRO A 81 5.05 20.42 19.31
C PRO A 81 5.47 21.82 18.82
N ARG A 82 4.68 22.83 19.14
CA ARG A 82 4.92 24.22 18.68
C ARG A 82 6.32 24.73 19.01
N TRP A 83 6.82 24.42 20.22
CA TRP A 83 8.16 24.83 20.64
C TRP A 83 9.28 24.23 19.78
N MET A 84 9.04 23.07 19.12
CA MET A 84 10.00 22.45 18.21
C MET A 84 10.22 23.32 16.97
N VAL A 85 9.15 23.92 16.44
CA VAL A 85 9.24 24.88 15.31
C VAL A 85 9.97 26.15 15.72
N ASP A 86 9.83 26.59 16.98
CA ASP A 86 10.61 27.74 17.48
C ASP A 86 12.10 27.42 17.60
N LYS A 87 12.42 26.16 17.97
CA LYS A 87 13.80 25.68 18.08
C LYS A 87 14.45 25.43 16.71
N HIS A 88 13.69 24.92 15.76
CA HIS A 88 14.13 24.52 14.41
C HIS A 88 13.17 25.10 13.36
N PRO A 89 13.18 26.41 13.09
CA PRO A 89 12.23 27.03 12.15
C PRO A 89 12.42 26.56 10.70
N ASP A 90 13.58 26.03 10.37
CA ASP A 90 13.95 25.47 9.06
C ASP A 90 13.61 23.98 8.88
N MET A 91 13.01 23.34 9.91
CA MET A 91 12.53 21.98 9.81
C MET A 91 11.25 21.80 9.00
N LEU A 92 10.55 22.91 8.68
CA LEU A 92 9.26 22.85 8.01
C LEU A 92 9.43 22.46 6.55
N ALA A 93 8.63 21.50 6.10
CA ALA A 93 8.63 21.06 4.70
C ALA A 93 8.23 22.20 3.74
N VAL A 94 8.79 22.18 2.55
CA VAL A 94 8.53 23.16 1.50
C VAL A 94 7.89 22.46 0.29
N ASP A 95 6.75 22.96 -0.18
CA ASP A 95 6.06 22.39 -1.33
C ASP A 95 6.76 22.67 -2.66
N ARG A 96 6.31 22.04 -3.76
CA ARG A 96 6.88 22.20 -5.11
C ARG A 96 6.83 23.66 -5.60
N ASN A 97 5.92 24.48 -5.06
CA ASN A 97 5.81 25.90 -5.42
C ASN A 97 6.70 26.81 -4.53
N GLY A 98 7.57 26.24 -3.71
CA GLY A 98 8.45 26.97 -2.81
C GLY A 98 7.76 27.52 -1.55
N ARG A 99 6.53 27.08 -1.22
CA ARG A 99 5.81 27.55 -0.06
C ARG A 99 6.09 26.63 1.13
N GLN A 100 6.55 27.24 2.22
CA GLN A 100 6.78 26.52 3.47
C GLN A 100 5.45 26.12 4.12
N LYS A 101 5.38 24.85 4.61
CA LYS A 101 4.25 24.37 5.41
C LYS A 101 4.23 25.08 6.76
N GLY A 102 3.04 25.22 7.38
CA GLY A 102 2.86 25.87 8.67
C GLY A 102 2.57 24.88 9.80
N PHE A 103 2.80 25.32 11.04
CA PHE A 103 2.29 24.64 12.22
C PHE A 103 0.77 24.74 12.31
N GLY A 104 0.12 23.78 12.95
CA GLY A 104 -1.32 23.76 13.20
C GLY A 104 -2.00 22.46 12.72
N SER A 105 -1.20 21.51 12.27
CA SER A 105 -1.61 20.18 11.85
C SER A 105 -0.48 19.20 12.19
N ARG A 106 -0.50 18.02 11.60
CA ARG A 106 0.53 16.98 11.73
C ARG A 106 1.43 16.94 10.49
N ARG A 107 2.65 16.38 10.64
CA ARG A 107 3.62 16.13 9.57
C ARG A 107 4.06 17.37 8.80
N HIS A 108 4.29 18.45 9.49
CA HIS A 108 4.80 19.70 8.90
C HIS A 108 6.33 19.72 8.78
N TYR A 109 7.01 18.65 9.15
CA TYR A 109 8.47 18.52 9.13
C TYR A 109 8.99 17.97 7.78
N ASP A 110 10.26 18.21 7.54
CA ASP A 110 11.03 17.72 6.42
C ASP A 110 11.89 16.51 6.84
N PHE A 111 11.74 15.38 6.15
CA PHE A 111 12.54 14.18 6.41
C PHE A 111 14.04 14.39 6.23
N SER A 112 14.46 15.37 5.42
CA SER A 112 15.85 15.73 5.18
C SER A 112 16.46 16.56 6.31
N HIS A 113 15.67 17.11 7.24
CA HIS A 113 16.15 17.99 8.29
C HIS A 113 16.81 17.21 9.43
N LEU A 114 18.14 17.22 9.50
CA LEU A 114 18.92 16.43 10.46
C LEU A 114 18.62 16.81 11.92
N GLY A 115 18.46 18.10 12.23
CA GLY A 115 18.13 18.54 13.59
C GLY A 115 16.78 17.99 14.09
N TYR A 116 15.76 17.89 13.21
CA TYR A 116 14.50 17.25 13.57
C TYR A 116 14.65 15.72 13.70
N ARG A 117 15.48 15.10 12.88
CA ARG A 117 15.80 13.67 13.00
C ARG A 117 16.48 13.36 14.34
N ASP A 118 17.38 14.23 14.82
CA ASP A 118 18.02 14.12 16.12
C ASP A 118 17.01 14.26 17.27
N GLU A 119 16.06 15.19 17.18
CA GLU A 119 14.99 15.35 18.16
C GLU A 119 14.05 14.13 18.18
N SER A 120 13.74 13.58 17.01
CA SER A 120 12.96 12.34 16.88
C SER A 120 13.69 11.15 17.53
N ALA A 121 14.99 11.04 17.33
CA ALA A 121 15.83 10.05 18.00
C ALA A 121 15.84 10.25 19.53
N ARG A 122 15.94 11.51 19.99
CA ARG A 122 15.94 11.86 21.43
C ARG A 122 14.66 11.44 22.11
N ILE A 123 13.51 11.85 21.60
CA ILE A 123 12.21 11.51 22.22
C ILE A 123 11.94 10.02 22.16
N THR A 124 12.27 9.36 21.05
CA THR A 124 12.12 7.89 20.92
C THR A 124 12.94 7.16 21.99
N ARG A 125 14.18 7.59 22.25
CA ARG A 125 15.04 6.99 23.28
C ARG A 125 14.47 7.21 24.69
N LEU A 126 14.05 8.43 25.00
CA LEU A 126 13.45 8.77 26.30
C LEU A 126 12.18 7.94 26.59
N LEU A 127 11.33 7.75 25.56
CA LEU A 127 10.14 6.90 25.68
C LEU A 127 10.50 5.42 25.79
N ALA A 128 11.44 4.93 24.99
CA ALA A 128 11.92 3.55 25.10
C ALA A 128 12.46 3.26 26.52
N ASP A 129 13.19 4.19 27.11
CA ASP A 129 13.69 4.05 28.48
C ASP A 129 12.58 4.11 29.54
N ALA A 130 11.58 4.96 29.35
CA ALA A 130 10.50 5.15 30.32
C ALA A 130 9.49 4.01 30.34
N ILE A 131 9.09 3.49 29.16
CA ILE A 131 7.99 2.51 29.05
C ILE A 131 8.40 1.19 28.40
N GLY A 132 9.63 1.04 27.96
CA GLY A 132 10.09 -0.17 27.25
C GLY A 132 9.94 -1.45 28.06
N ASP A 133 10.05 -1.38 29.38
CA ASP A 133 9.92 -2.53 30.27
C ASP A 133 8.49 -2.68 30.85
N HIS A 134 7.53 -1.88 30.39
CA HIS A 134 6.16 -1.93 30.89
C HIS A 134 5.45 -3.23 30.44
N PRO A 135 4.80 -3.98 31.36
CA PRO A 135 4.26 -5.33 31.08
C PRO A 135 3.10 -5.32 30.07
N ALA A 136 2.39 -4.20 29.93
CA ALA A 136 1.33 -4.06 28.94
C ALA A 136 1.86 -3.75 27.54
N LEU A 137 3.14 -3.36 27.37
CA LEU A 137 3.70 -3.06 26.05
C LEU A 137 3.74 -4.33 25.19
N GLY A 138 3.11 -4.29 24.02
CA GLY A 138 3.02 -5.40 23.07
C GLY A 138 3.74 -5.13 21.74
N GLY A 139 4.16 -3.89 21.50
CA GLY A 139 4.87 -3.49 20.28
C GLY A 139 5.00 -1.98 20.15
N TRP A 140 5.70 -1.57 19.12
CA TRP A 140 5.95 -0.18 18.79
C TRP A 140 5.42 0.16 17.40
N GLN A 141 4.89 1.36 17.22
CA GLN A 141 4.70 1.96 15.90
C GLN A 141 5.65 3.14 15.76
N THR A 142 6.34 3.24 14.62
CA THR A 142 7.12 4.43 14.28
C THR A 142 6.20 5.45 13.63
N ASP A 143 6.18 6.70 14.15
CA ASP A 143 5.45 7.82 13.54
C ASP A 143 3.98 7.48 13.20
N ASN A 144 3.43 8.05 12.12
CA ASN A 144 2.11 7.71 11.57
C ASN A 144 2.02 8.16 10.12
N GLU A 145 1.69 7.25 9.18
CA GLU A 145 1.44 7.54 7.76
C GLU A 145 2.51 8.46 7.13
N TYR A 146 3.74 8.00 6.98
CA TYR A 146 4.82 8.79 6.38
C TYR A 146 4.38 9.50 5.08
N GLY A 147 4.81 10.76 4.95
CA GLY A 147 4.59 11.56 3.75
C GLY A 147 3.17 12.12 3.54
N CYS A 148 2.18 11.73 4.35
CA CYS A 148 0.80 12.18 4.23
C CYS A 148 0.71 13.71 4.08
N HIS A 149 -0.24 14.18 3.28
CA HIS A 149 -0.44 15.59 2.89
C HIS A 149 0.69 16.19 2.03
N GLY A 150 1.40 15.32 1.25
CA GLY A 150 2.43 15.75 0.31
C GLY A 150 3.66 16.33 1.00
N THR A 151 4.16 15.63 2.01
CA THR A 151 5.35 16.02 2.76
C THR A 151 6.57 15.12 2.48
N THR A 152 6.42 14.10 1.64
CA THR A 152 7.54 13.27 1.18
C THR A 152 8.53 14.09 0.38
N TYR A 153 8.05 14.84 -0.62
CA TYR A 153 8.87 15.69 -1.45
C TYR A 153 8.96 17.09 -0.84
N SER A 154 10.05 17.35 -0.11
CA SER A 154 10.35 18.68 0.41
C SER A 154 11.37 19.37 -0.47
N TYR A 155 11.09 20.61 -0.84
CA TYR A 155 11.97 21.45 -1.65
C TYR A 155 12.67 22.52 -0.78
N SER A 156 13.08 22.12 0.42
CA SER A 156 13.74 22.95 1.42
C SER A 156 15.25 23.09 1.16
N PRO A 157 15.91 24.05 1.83
CA PRO A 157 17.39 24.11 1.82
C PRO A 157 18.04 22.83 2.36
N ALA A 158 17.44 22.19 3.38
CA ALA A 158 17.95 20.92 3.92
C ALA A 158 17.87 19.79 2.89
N ALA A 159 16.73 19.69 2.18
CA ALA A 159 16.56 18.72 1.09
C ALA A 159 17.54 18.97 -0.06
N LYS A 160 17.79 20.25 -0.44
CA LYS A 160 18.78 20.58 -1.47
C LYS A 160 20.19 20.11 -1.09
N ALA A 161 20.63 20.45 0.11
CA ALA A 161 21.96 20.07 0.58
C ALA A 161 22.12 18.54 0.68
N GLY A 162 21.11 17.86 1.20
CA GLY A 162 21.08 16.40 1.28
C GLY A 162 21.08 15.73 -0.09
N PHE A 163 20.31 16.25 -1.04
CA PHE A 163 20.24 15.73 -2.41
C PHE A 163 21.57 15.87 -3.15
N GLN A 164 22.28 17.00 -2.99
CA GLN A 164 23.59 17.21 -3.57
C GLN A 164 24.63 16.18 -3.06
N LEU A 165 24.64 15.89 -1.76
CA LEU A 165 25.49 14.86 -1.17
C LEU A 165 25.11 13.44 -1.65
N TRP A 166 23.80 13.14 -1.75
CA TRP A 166 23.30 11.87 -2.26
C TRP A 166 23.73 11.63 -3.73
N LEU A 167 23.70 12.69 -4.55
CA LEU A 167 24.15 12.63 -5.94
C LEU A 167 25.68 12.41 -6.03
N GLU A 168 26.45 13.05 -5.17
CA GLU A 168 27.89 12.86 -5.09
C GLU A 168 28.24 11.41 -4.72
N ASP A 169 27.53 10.82 -3.76
CA ASP A 169 27.69 9.42 -3.39
C ASP A 169 27.31 8.47 -4.55
N LYS A 170 26.21 8.72 -5.22
CA LYS A 170 25.70 7.89 -6.32
C LYS A 170 26.57 7.92 -7.56
N TYR A 171 27.03 9.11 -7.98
CA TYR A 171 27.72 9.31 -9.26
C TYR A 171 29.21 9.47 -9.15
N SER A 172 29.74 9.76 -7.97
CA SER A 172 31.13 9.98 -7.63
C SER A 172 31.78 11.19 -8.33
N THR A 173 31.43 11.49 -9.58
CA THR A 173 31.87 12.67 -10.33
C THR A 173 30.70 13.36 -11.03
N VAL A 174 30.84 14.67 -11.22
CA VAL A 174 29.80 15.46 -11.90
C VAL A 174 29.71 15.12 -13.40
N GLU A 175 30.81 14.66 -14.00
CA GLU A 175 30.85 14.19 -15.39
C GLU A 175 30.00 12.93 -15.57
N ASN A 176 30.08 11.98 -14.63
CA ASN A 176 29.24 10.79 -14.62
C ASN A 176 27.75 11.15 -14.48
N LEU A 177 27.43 12.09 -13.60
CA LEU A 177 26.07 12.60 -13.46
C LEU A 177 25.58 13.26 -14.76
N ASN A 178 26.37 14.15 -15.36
CA ASN A 178 26.00 14.81 -16.61
C ASN A 178 25.73 13.80 -17.73
N GLN A 179 26.57 12.77 -17.82
CA GLN A 179 26.38 11.69 -18.79
C GLN A 179 25.09 10.90 -18.51
N ALA A 180 24.87 10.49 -17.25
CA ALA A 180 23.71 9.71 -16.84
C ALA A 180 22.40 10.45 -17.06
N TRP A 181 22.36 11.74 -16.75
CA TRP A 181 21.17 12.58 -16.96
C TRP A 181 20.98 13.09 -18.39
N GLY A 182 22.03 12.96 -19.25
CA GLY A 182 21.99 13.46 -20.61
C GLY A 182 22.02 14.99 -20.68
N ASN A 183 22.74 15.65 -19.77
CA ASN A 183 22.74 17.11 -19.58
C ASN A 183 23.36 17.89 -20.75
N VAL A 184 24.01 17.23 -21.70
CA VAL A 184 24.39 17.84 -22.98
C VAL A 184 23.17 18.41 -23.72
N PHE A 185 21.99 17.88 -23.49
CA PHE A 185 20.73 18.40 -24.02
C PHE A 185 20.43 19.76 -23.39
N TRP A 186 20.17 20.78 -24.20
CA TRP A 186 19.94 22.17 -23.80
C TRP A 186 21.06 22.83 -22.96
N SER A 187 22.29 22.30 -23.03
CA SER A 187 23.44 22.83 -22.27
C SER A 187 23.21 22.88 -20.76
N MET A 188 22.64 21.81 -20.18
CA MET A 188 22.32 21.71 -18.76
C MET A 188 23.45 21.11 -17.92
N GLU A 189 24.67 21.00 -18.46
CA GLU A 189 25.80 20.40 -17.76
C GLU A 189 26.24 21.21 -16.54
N TYR A 190 26.49 20.51 -15.45
CA TYR A 190 27.04 21.07 -14.21
C TYR A 190 28.56 20.88 -14.16
N ASN A 191 29.25 21.74 -13.41
CA ASN A 191 30.69 21.62 -13.15
C ASN A 191 31.00 21.17 -11.73
N ARG A 192 30.03 21.23 -10.82
CA ARG A 192 30.13 20.82 -9.40
C ARG A 192 28.77 20.42 -8.89
N PHE A 193 28.71 19.49 -7.92
CA PHE A 193 27.46 19.04 -7.31
C PHE A 193 26.68 20.14 -6.58
N ASP A 194 27.38 21.12 -5.96
CA ASP A 194 26.75 22.25 -5.24
C ASP A 194 26.01 23.25 -6.14
N GLN A 195 26.13 23.12 -7.46
CA GLN A 195 25.37 23.90 -8.44
C GLN A 195 23.98 23.29 -8.75
N ILE A 196 23.77 22.03 -8.34
CA ILE A 196 22.54 21.32 -8.69
C ILE A 196 21.39 21.85 -7.83
N GLU A 197 20.35 22.33 -8.48
CA GLU A 197 19.10 22.76 -7.85
C GLU A 197 18.11 21.59 -7.71
N LEU A 198 17.03 21.77 -6.94
CA LEU A 198 15.94 20.81 -6.87
C LEU A 198 15.07 20.90 -8.14
N PRO A 199 14.36 19.82 -8.54
CA PRO A 199 13.57 19.78 -9.78
C PRO A 199 12.22 20.52 -9.66
N ASN A 200 12.22 21.72 -9.06
CA ASN A 200 11.06 22.58 -8.92
C ASN A 200 11.39 24.02 -9.37
N LEU A 201 10.37 24.81 -9.62
CA LEU A 201 10.47 26.23 -10.04
C LEU A 201 11.30 26.45 -11.32
N LEU A 202 11.53 25.41 -12.11
CA LEU A 202 12.17 25.51 -13.41
C LEU A 202 11.23 26.14 -14.43
N VAL A 203 11.80 26.66 -15.54
CA VAL A 203 11.00 27.27 -16.63
C VAL A 203 10.08 26.26 -17.31
N CYS A 204 10.54 25.02 -17.43
CA CYS A 204 9.76 23.86 -17.91
C CYS A 204 10.06 22.64 -17.04
N GLU A 205 9.71 21.46 -17.51
CA GLU A 205 9.96 20.20 -16.80
C GLU A 205 11.47 19.97 -16.59
N ALA A 206 11.81 19.39 -15.45
CA ALA A 206 13.17 18.92 -15.19
C ALA A 206 13.56 17.79 -16.16
N ALA A 207 14.85 17.57 -16.34
CA ALA A 207 15.33 16.34 -16.97
C ALA A 207 14.72 15.12 -16.24
N PRO A 208 14.15 14.14 -16.94
CA PRO A 208 13.47 13.00 -16.29
C PRO A 208 14.35 12.25 -15.28
N ALA A 209 15.64 12.08 -15.57
CA ALA A 209 16.60 11.48 -14.65
C ALA A 209 16.79 12.31 -13.37
N HIS A 210 16.78 13.65 -13.48
CA HIS A 210 16.88 14.55 -12.35
C HIS A 210 15.66 14.42 -11.40
N ASP A 211 14.44 14.44 -11.95
CA ASP A 211 13.20 14.28 -11.15
C ASP A 211 13.15 12.88 -10.51
N LEU A 212 13.52 11.82 -11.25
CA LEU A 212 13.55 10.46 -10.73
C LEU A 212 14.56 10.29 -9.59
N ASP A 213 15.75 10.85 -9.71
CA ASP A 213 16.76 10.80 -8.65
C ASP A 213 16.35 11.61 -7.42
N PHE A 214 15.66 12.73 -7.60
CA PHE A 214 15.10 13.46 -6.47
C PHE A 214 14.02 12.66 -5.73
N ARG A 215 13.17 11.93 -6.44
CA ARG A 215 12.17 11.03 -5.83
C ARG A 215 12.83 9.87 -5.08
N ARG A 216 13.90 9.27 -5.65
CA ARG A 216 14.71 8.26 -4.97
C ARG A 216 15.33 8.80 -3.69
N TYR A 217 15.96 9.97 -3.77
CA TYR A 217 16.52 10.65 -2.60
C TYR A 217 15.46 10.88 -1.52
N ALA A 218 14.31 11.43 -1.88
CA ALA A 218 13.23 11.70 -0.93
C ALA A 218 12.71 10.41 -0.27
N SER A 219 12.58 9.32 -1.03
CA SER A 219 12.25 7.99 -0.52
C SER A 219 13.29 7.48 0.47
N ASP A 220 14.58 7.60 0.15
CA ASP A 220 15.68 7.22 1.04
C ASP A 220 15.66 8.01 2.36
N GLN A 221 15.24 9.30 2.33
CA GLN A 221 15.11 10.10 3.54
C GLN A 221 14.00 9.58 4.46
N VAL A 222 12.88 9.12 3.91
CA VAL A 222 11.81 8.47 4.69
C VAL A 222 12.33 7.18 5.34
N ALA A 223 13.00 6.32 4.57
CA ALA A 223 13.57 5.08 5.08
C ALA A 223 14.62 5.34 6.17
N ALA A 224 15.49 6.33 5.97
CA ALA A 224 16.50 6.72 6.96
C ALA A 224 15.86 7.29 8.24
N PHE A 225 14.76 8.05 8.13
CA PHE A 225 14.02 8.57 9.28
C PHE A 225 13.37 7.44 10.09
N ASN A 226 12.77 6.44 9.43
CA ASN A 226 12.26 5.25 10.08
C ASN A 226 13.37 4.47 10.81
N LYS A 227 14.50 4.26 10.11
CA LYS A 227 15.62 3.47 10.63
C LYS A 227 16.16 4.00 11.96
N VAL A 228 16.27 5.31 12.13
CA VAL A 228 16.72 5.92 13.39
C VAL A 228 15.85 5.52 14.57
N GLN A 229 14.54 5.52 14.40
CA GLN A 229 13.61 5.12 15.44
C GLN A 229 13.64 3.61 15.66
N TYR A 230 13.64 2.83 14.59
CA TYR A 230 13.72 1.36 14.62
C TYR A 230 14.95 0.89 15.40
N ASP A 231 16.12 1.40 15.10
CA ASP A 231 17.37 0.99 15.76
C ASP A 231 17.32 1.22 17.28
N ILE A 232 16.76 2.35 17.71
CA ILE A 232 16.59 2.69 19.14
C ILE A 232 15.63 1.71 19.84
N LEU A 233 14.47 1.47 19.21
CA LEU A 233 13.43 0.61 19.77
C LEU A 233 13.87 -0.85 19.84
N LYS A 234 14.54 -1.35 18.80
CA LYS A 234 15.09 -2.71 18.77
C LYS A 234 16.28 -2.90 19.71
N ALA A 235 17.09 -1.87 19.93
CA ALA A 235 18.15 -1.93 20.93
C ALA A 235 17.59 -2.08 22.36
N LYS A 236 16.44 -1.45 22.67
CA LYS A 236 15.78 -1.58 23.97
C LYS A 236 14.99 -2.87 24.10
N ARG A 237 14.19 -3.25 23.09
CA ARG A 237 13.31 -4.41 23.10
C ARG A 237 13.37 -5.19 21.77
N PRO A 238 14.41 -6.03 21.60
CA PRO A 238 14.59 -6.80 20.37
C PRO A 238 13.45 -7.82 20.14
N ASP A 239 12.75 -8.21 21.18
CA ASP A 239 11.64 -9.18 21.18
C ASP A 239 10.30 -8.59 20.74
N LEU A 240 10.11 -7.27 20.86
CA LEU A 240 8.85 -6.62 20.47
C LEU A 240 8.87 -6.17 19.00
N PRO A 241 7.74 -6.33 18.30
CA PRO A 241 7.64 -5.87 16.93
C PRO A 241 7.67 -4.34 16.82
N VAL A 242 8.34 -3.86 15.78
CA VAL A 242 8.27 -2.47 15.31
C VAL A 242 7.44 -2.46 14.02
N ILE A 243 6.44 -1.60 13.99
CA ILE A 243 5.39 -1.52 12.97
C ILE A 243 5.35 -0.10 12.41
N HIS A 244 4.94 0.06 11.15
CA HIS A 244 4.52 1.36 10.61
C HIS A 244 3.20 1.20 9.84
N ASN A 245 2.32 2.20 9.92
CA ASN A 245 1.05 2.22 9.20
C ASN A 245 1.19 3.05 7.91
N PHE A 246 1.12 2.36 6.77
CA PHE A 246 1.15 2.96 5.45
C PHE A 246 -0.25 3.36 4.98
N MET A 247 -0.35 4.41 4.18
CA MET A 247 -1.60 4.78 3.53
C MET A 247 -1.85 3.94 2.27
N GLY A 248 -3.09 3.56 2.04
CA GLY A 248 -3.48 2.94 0.78
C GLY A 248 -3.30 3.88 -0.43
N ARG A 249 -2.87 3.35 -1.57
CA ARG A 249 -2.59 4.11 -2.83
C ARG A 249 -1.55 5.23 -2.69
N TYR A 250 -0.72 5.21 -1.68
CA TYR A 250 0.33 6.19 -1.49
C TYR A 250 1.63 5.69 -2.12
N THR A 251 2.19 6.42 -3.05
CA THR A 251 3.30 5.98 -3.91
C THR A 251 4.47 6.95 -3.94
N GLU A 252 4.49 7.96 -3.05
CA GLU A 252 5.56 8.97 -3.07
C GLU A 252 6.92 8.47 -2.55
N PHE A 253 6.97 7.30 -1.90
CA PHE A 253 8.21 6.64 -1.48
C PHE A 253 8.09 5.12 -1.64
N ASP A 254 9.21 4.43 -1.66
CA ASP A 254 9.27 2.97 -1.75
C ASP A 254 9.02 2.33 -0.38
N HIS A 255 7.89 1.64 -0.25
CA HIS A 255 7.52 0.98 1.00
C HIS A 255 8.39 -0.25 1.29
N TYR A 256 8.95 -0.92 0.27
CA TYR A 256 9.88 -2.03 0.46
C TYR A 256 11.17 -1.56 1.15
N ASP A 257 11.64 -0.35 0.84
CA ASP A 257 12.86 0.22 1.46
C ASP A 257 12.63 0.58 2.94
N VAL A 258 11.49 1.17 3.27
CA VAL A 258 11.10 1.44 4.67
C VAL A 258 10.97 0.13 5.45
N ALA A 259 10.37 -0.90 4.83
CA ALA A 259 10.13 -2.18 5.47
C ALA A 259 11.39 -2.99 5.80
N LYS A 260 12.54 -2.68 5.22
CA LYS A 260 13.85 -3.24 5.65
C LYS A 260 14.14 -3.00 7.14
N THR A 261 13.47 -2.01 7.73
CA THR A 261 13.56 -1.66 9.15
C THR A 261 12.18 -1.67 9.81
N LEU A 262 11.40 -2.74 9.56
CA LEU A 262 10.15 -3.06 10.21
C LEU A 262 10.08 -4.58 10.47
N ASP A 263 9.36 -4.98 11.52
CA ASP A 263 9.04 -6.39 11.77
C ASP A 263 7.66 -6.76 11.20
N VAL A 264 6.79 -5.78 11.01
CA VAL A 264 5.44 -5.92 10.47
C VAL A 264 5.11 -4.69 9.64
N ALA A 265 4.63 -4.85 8.42
CA ALA A 265 3.98 -3.77 7.72
C ALA A 265 2.51 -3.69 8.15
N SER A 266 2.00 -2.48 8.37
CA SER A 266 0.57 -2.28 8.50
C SER A 266 0.08 -1.20 7.55
N TRP A 267 -1.22 -1.14 7.32
CA TRP A 267 -1.79 -0.10 6.50
C TRP A 267 -3.18 0.32 6.98
N ASP A 268 -3.64 1.45 6.46
CA ASP A 268 -4.87 2.10 6.87
C ASP A 268 -5.96 1.90 5.82
N ALA A 269 -6.93 1.05 6.16
CA ALA A 269 -7.95 0.55 5.27
C ALA A 269 -9.24 1.37 5.39
N TYR A 270 -9.45 2.29 4.46
CA TYR A 270 -10.64 3.13 4.38
C TYR A 270 -11.38 2.94 3.06
N PRO A 271 -12.05 1.78 2.83
CA PRO A 271 -12.59 1.41 1.52
C PRO A 271 -13.60 2.41 0.95
N LEU A 272 -14.47 2.99 1.78
CA LEU A 272 -15.47 3.97 1.29
C LEU A 272 -14.82 5.33 1.04
N GLY A 273 -13.95 5.78 1.94
CA GLY A 273 -13.23 7.04 1.78
C GLY A 273 -12.37 7.04 0.52
N HIS A 274 -11.61 5.98 0.31
CA HIS A 274 -10.77 5.84 -0.88
C HIS A 274 -11.58 5.73 -2.18
N LEU A 275 -12.71 5.01 -2.17
CA LEU A 275 -13.57 4.93 -3.34
C LEU A 275 -14.11 6.32 -3.72
N ALA A 276 -14.53 7.12 -2.73
CA ALA A 276 -15.06 8.46 -2.97
C ALA A 276 -14.05 9.39 -3.67
N VAL A 277 -12.75 9.30 -3.31
CA VAL A 277 -11.68 10.13 -3.89
C VAL A 277 -10.91 9.46 -5.04
N SER A 278 -11.27 8.22 -5.40
CA SER A 278 -10.60 7.48 -6.48
C SER A 278 -10.95 8.01 -7.87
N ASP A 279 -10.19 7.56 -8.89
CA ASP A 279 -10.46 7.79 -10.30
C ASP A 279 -11.40 6.73 -10.91
N GLU A 280 -12.04 5.89 -10.09
CA GLU A 280 -13.00 4.91 -10.57
C GLU A 280 -14.19 5.60 -11.27
N PRO A 281 -14.74 4.98 -12.32
CA PRO A 281 -15.93 5.51 -12.99
C PRO A 281 -17.13 5.71 -12.06
N ASP A 282 -17.96 6.70 -12.35
CA ASP A 282 -19.10 7.08 -11.51
C ASP A 282 -20.12 5.97 -11.29
N ASP A 283 -20.28 5.07 -12.25
CA ASP A 283 -21.15 3.87 -12.11
C ASP A 283 -20.59 2.90 -11.08
N ILE A 284 -19.28 2.66 -11.06
CA ILE A 284 -18.59 1.85 -10.04
C ILE A 284 -18.69 2.52 -8.67
N LYS A 285 -18.43 3.84 -8.58
CA LYS A 285 -18.59 4.58 -7.33
C LYS A 285 -20.02 4.48 -6.79
N ARG A 286 -21.04 4.64 -7.63
CA ARG A 286 -22.45 4.48 -7.23
C ARG A 286 -22.79 3.04 -6.81
N GLN A 287 -22.28 2.05 -7.54
CA GLN A 287 -22.53 0.65 -7.24
C GLN A 287 -21.99 0.24 -5.87
N TYR A 288 -20.78 0.69 -5.54
CA TYR A 288 -20.06 0.25 -4.35
C TYR A 288 -19.92 1.33 -3.26
N MET A 289 -20.71 2.40 -3.33
CA MET A 289 -20.59 3.56 -2.44
C MET A 289 -20.71 3.24 -0.95
N ARG A 290 -21.35 2.11 -0.59
CA ARG A 290 -21.54 1.67 0.80
C ARG A 290 -20.82 0.37 1.14
N GLN A 291 -20.11 -0.23 0.18
CA GLN A 291 -19.35 -1.47 0.33
C GLN A 291 -17.83 -1.27 0.18
N GLY A 292 -17.42 -0.29 -0.61
CA GLY A 292 -16.07 -0.20 -1.16
C GLY A 292 -15.92 -1.08 -2.41
N GLU A 293 -14.95 -0.77 -3.25
CA GLU A 293 -14.66 -1.56 -4.46
C GLU A 293 -14.03 -2.91 -4.03
N PRO A 294 -14.54 -4.04 -4.57
CA PRO A 294 -14.21 -5.39 -4.06
C PRO A 294 -12.73 -5.78 -4.08
N ASP A 295 -11.94 -5.24 -5.01
CA ASP A 295 -10.55 -5.63 -5.19
C ASP A 295 -9.56 -4.61 -4.61
N TYR A 296 -10.06 -3.46 -4.10
CA TYR A 296 -9.24 -2.39 -3.55
C TYR A 296 -8.51 -2.81 -2.27
N GLN A 297 -9.26 -3.27 -1.25
CA GLN A 297 -8.65 -3.69 0.01
C GLN A 297 -7.73 -4.89 -0.19
N ALA A 298 -8.23 -5.87 -0.93
CA ALA A 298 -7.49 -7.09 -1.20
C ALA A 298 -6.14 -6.83 -1.86
N PHE A 299 -6.07 -5.92 -2.83
CA PHE A 299 -4.82 -5.49 -3.45
C PHE A 299 -3.81 -4.96 -2.40
N HIS A 300 -4.27 -4.08 -1.52
CA HIS A 300 -3.40 -3.50 -0.49
C HIS A 300 -3.06 -4.53 0.60
N HIS A 301 -3.95 -5.44 0.94
CA HIS A 301 -3.64 -6.55 1.84
C HIS A 301 -2.49 -7.41 1.28
N ASP A 302 -2.56 -7.80 0.01
CA ASP A 302 -1.50 -8.58 -0.61
C ASP A 302 -0.20 -7.79 -0.77
N LEU A 303 -0.28 -6.48 -1.09
CA LEU A 303 0.89 -5.59 -1.17
C LEU A 303 1.58 -5.46 0.19
N TYR A 304 0.84 -5.14 1.24
CA TYR A 304 1.47 -4.93 2.55
C TYR A 304 1.86 -6.24 3.25
N ARG A 305 1.28 -7.37 2.86
CA ARG A 305 1.82 -8.67 3.25
C ARG A 305 3.20 -8.91 2.63
N GLU A 306 3.40 -8.57 1.36
CA GLU A 306 4.72 -8.65 0.71
C GLU A 306 5.70 -7.65 1.33
N VAL A 307 5.33 -6.38 1.45
CA VAL A 307 6.12 -5.32 2.11
C VAL A 307 6.57 -5.75 3.51
N GLY A 308 5.71 -6.40 4.28
CA GLY A 308 5.99 -6.89 5.64
C GLY A 308 6.60 -8.29 5.71
N HIS A 309 7.16 -8.80 4.61
CA HIS A 309 7.82 -10.11 4.56
C HIS A 309 6.91 -11.26 5.05
N GLY A 310 5.64 -11.21 4.69
CA GLY A 310 4.60 -12.17 5.08
C GLY A 310 3.82 -11.78 6.33
N ARG A 311 4.19 -10.70 7.04
CA ARG A 311 3.50 -10.21 8.25
C ARG A 311 2.79 -8.89 7.97
N MET A 312 1.50 -8.86 8.21
CA MET A 312 0.67 -7.68 7.95
C MET A 312 -0.33 -7.45 9.09
N TRP A 313 -0.54 -6.17 9.45
CA TRP A 313 -1.64 -5.71 10.29
C TRP A 313 -2.47 -4.66 9.54
N ILE A 314 -3.73 -4.52 9.92
CA ILE A 314 -4.53 -3.34 9.61
C ILE A 314 -4.50 -2.46 10.84
N MET A 315 -3.80 -1.33 10.76
CA MET A 315 -3.68 -0.45 11.93
C MET A 315 -4.90 0.45 12.08
N GLU A 316 -5.51 0.82 10.95
CA GLU A 316 -6.71 1.65 10.93
C GLU A 316 -7.74 1.06 9.98
N GLN A 317 -8.70 0.30 10.53
CA GLN A 317 -9.85 -0.17 9.77
C GLN A 317 -11.01 0.81 9.91
N GLN A 318 -11.58 1.22 8.78
CA GLN A 318 -12.75 2.10 8.73
C GLN A 318 -13.95 1.47 9.48
N PRO A 319 -14.54 2.16 10.49
CA PRO A 319 -15.74 1.67 11.18
C PRO A 319 -17.04 2.28 10.66
N GLY A 320 -16.98 3.39 9.91
CA GLY A 320 -18.12 4.17 9.44
C GLY A 320 -17.67 5.34 8.58
N PRO A 321 -18.43 6.43 8.49
CA PRO A 321 -18.03 7.62 7.74
C PRO A 321 -16.69 8.18 8.17
N VAL A 322 -15.95 8.79 7.22
CA VAL A 322 -14.66 9.46 7.44
C VAL A 322 -14.78 10.95 7.12
N ASN A 323 -13.98 11.79 7.78
CA ASN A 323 -14.07 13.25 7.65
C ASN A 323 -13.43 13.82 6.37
N TRP A 324 -12.49 13.10 5.75
CA TRP A 324 -11.66 13.59 4.65
C TRP A 324 -12.18 13.25 3.24
N ALA A 325 -13.17 12.37 3.11
CA ALA A 325 -13.77 12.03 1.83
C ALA A 325 -14.90 13.02 1.47
N SER A 326 -15.07 13.28 0.16
CA SER A 326 -16.08 14.20 -0.36
C SER A 326 -17.51 13.72 -0.08
N PHE A 327 -17.71 12.40 0.00
CA PHE A 327 -18.97 11.75 0.34
C PHE A 327 -18.73 10.74 1.46
N ASN A 328 -19.62 10.74 2.45
CA ASN A 328 -19.50 9.91 3.64
C ASN A 328 -20.75 9.07 3.86
N PRO A 329 -21.09 8.10 2.99
CA PRO A 329 -22.19 7.20 3.24
C PRO A 329 -21.90 6.27 4.40
N ASP A 330 -22.94 5.89 5.14
CA ASP A 330 -22.83 4.77 6.08
C ASP A 330 -22.56 3.47 5.31
N PRO A 331 -21.70 2.60 5.82
CA PRO A 331 -21.53 1.24 5.29
C PRO A 331 -22.86 0.49 5.24
N LEU A 332 -22.99 -0.50 4.37
CA LEU A 332 -24.07 -1.48 4.53
C LEU A 332 -23.87 -2.22 5.87
N PRO A 333 -24.95 -2.58 6.57
CA PRO A 333 -24.85 -3.36 7.79
C PRO A 333 -24.03 -4.64 7.58
N GLY A 334 -23.02 -4.85 8.42
CA GLY A 334 -22.09 -5.98 8.34
C GLY A 334 -20.83 -5.72 7.50
N MET A 335 -20.69 -4.56 6.83
CA MET A 335 -19.46 -4.28 6.06
C MET A 335 -18.20 -4.17 6.92
N PRO A 336 -18.17 -3.50 8.09
CA PRO A 336 -16.99 -3.54 8.96
C PRO A 336 -16.58 -4.95 9.36
N ARG A 337 -17.54 -5.87 9.54
CA ARG A 337 -17.28 -7.29 9.76
C ARG A 337 -16.65 -7.95 8.52
N LEU A 338 -17.24 -7.71 7.33
CA LEU A 338 -16.73 -8.25 6.07
C LEU A 338 -15.30 -7.81 5.81
N TRP A 339 -14.99 -6.51 5.96
CA TRP A 339 -13.66 -5.98 5.75
C TRP A 339 -12.63 -6.60 6.70
N ALA A 340 -12.99 -6.82 7.95
CA ALA A 340 -12.11 -7.51 8.90
C ALA A 340 -11.84 -8.97 8.48
N TRP A 341 -12.86 -9.70 8.06
CA TRP A 341 -12.72 -11.08 7.57
C TRP A 341 -11.88 -11.16 6.29
N GLU A 342 -12.03 -10.21 5.36
CA GLU A 342 -11.20 -10.15 4.17
C GLU A 342 -9.72 -9.90 4.53
N ALA A 343 -9.45 -8.96 5.44
CA ALA A 343 -8.09 -8.72 5.92
C ALA A 343 -7.49 -10.00 6.54
N PHE A 344 -8.24 -10.72 7.36
CA PHE A 344 -7.81 -11.99 7.91
C PHE A 344 -7.60 -13.05 6.83
N ALA A 345 -8.46 -13.13 5.82
CA ALA A 345 -8.27 -14.05 4.69
C ALA A 345 -6.95 -13.82 3.96
N HIS A 346 -6.55 -12.56 3.80
CA HIS A 346 -5.31 -12.14 3.17
C HIS A 346 -4.08 -12.20 4.09
N GLY A 347 -4.23 -12.69 5.33
CA GLY A 347 -3.11 -12.96 6.23
C GLY A 347 -2.91 -11.95 7.35
N ALA A 348 -3.78 -10.95 7.53
CA ALA A 348 -3.65 -10.02 8.64
C ALA A 348 -3.57 -10.76 9.99
N GLU A 349 -2.60 -10.36 10.83
CA GLU A 349 -2.48 -10.86 12.20
C GLU A 349 -3.41 -10.09 13.15
N VAL A 350 -3.58 -8.78 12.87
CA VAL A 350 -4.43 -7.88 13.66
C VAL A 350 -5.23 -6.98 12.73
N VAL A 351 -6.51 -6.76 13.08
CA VAL A 351 -7.36 -5.71 12.50
C VAL A 351 -7.72 -4.75 13.61
N SER A 352 -7.20 -3.52 13.52
CA SER A 352 -7.40 -2.44 14.50
C SER A 352 -8.32 -1.38 13.91
N TYR A 353 -9.40 -1.05 14.62
CA TYR A 353 -10.35 -0.03 14.16
C TYR A 353 -9.88 1.37 14.52
N PHE A 354 -9.98 2.31 13.59
CA PHE A 354 -9.82 3.72 13.86
C PHE A 354 -11.18 4.36 13.97
N ARG A 355 -11.69 4.67 15.14
CA ARG A 355 -11.06 4.68 16.50
C ARG A 355 -12.06 4.17 17.55
N TRP A 356 -11.64 4.04 18.79
CA TRP A 356 -12.54 3.61 19.88
C TRP A 356 -13.78 4.49 20.02
N ARG A 357 -13.59 5.81 20.18
CA ARG A 357 -14.70 6.76 20.29
C ARG A 357 -14.50 7.92 19.33
N GLN A 358 -15.55 8.28 18.60
CA GLN A 358 -15.61 9.47 17.75
C GLN A 358 -15.30 10.72 18.56
N ALA A 359 -14.37 11.55 18.10
CA ALA A 359 -13.99 12.78 18.77
C ALA A 359 -15.06 13.86 18.59
N PRO A 360 -15.54 14.51 19.66
CA PRO A 360 -16.50 15.60 19.56
C PRO A 360 -15.84 16.96 19.26
N PHE A 361 -14.56 16.99 18.95
CA PHE A 361 -13.75 18.19 18.74
C PHE A 361 -12.71 17.99 17.63
N ALA A 362 -12.07 19.09 17.21
CA ALA A 362 -10.98 19.17 16.24
C ALA A 362 -11.39 18.71 14.82
N GLN A 363 -10.42 18.34 14.00
CA GLN A 363 -10.62 18.12 12.56
C GLN A 363 -11.41 16.83 12.25
N GLU A 364 -11.35 15.83 13.14
CA GLU A 364 -11.93 14.50 12.90
C GLU A 364 -13.30 14.29 13.57
N GLN A 365 -14.08 15.37 13.79
CA GLN A 365 -15.41 15.28 14.39
C GLN A 365 -16.38 14.41 13.59
N MET A 366 -16.21 14.33 12.28
CA MET A 366 -17.03 13.51 11.38
C MET A 366 -16.42 12.12 11.12
N HIS A 367 -15.31 11.78 11.75
CA HIS A 367 -14.72 10.46 11.66
C HIS A 367 -15.36 9.52 12.68
N ALA A 368 -16.04 8.49 12.18
CA ALA A 368 -16.73 7.53 13.05
C ALA A 368 -15.75 6.78 13.97
N GLY A 369 -16.27 6.28 15.10
CA GLY A 369 -15.60 5.36 15.99
C GLY A 369 -16.44 4.10 16.24
N LEU A 370 -15.93 3.17 17.04
CA LEU A 370 -16.75 2.06 17.56
C LEU A 370 -17.79 2.56 18.56
N LEU A 371 -17.47 3.64 19.28
CA LEU A 371 -18.42 4.38 20.08
C LEU A 371 -18.72 5.74 19.44
N ARG A 372 -19.96 6.19 19.58
CA ARG A 372 -20.40 7.54 19.27
C ARG A 372 -19.82 8.55 20.29
N PRO A 373 -19.93 9.87 20.06
CA PRO A 373 -19.45 10.88 21.00
C PRO A 373 -20.10 10.81 22.39
N ASP A 374 -21.35 10.31 22.46
CA ASP A 374 -22.10 10.10 23.72
C ASP A 374 -21.70 8.79 24.45
N SER A 375 -20.68 8.09 23.96
CA SER A 375 -20.17 6.82 24.50
C SER A 375 -21.09 5.59 24.26
N GLU A 376 -22.15 5.76 23.48
CA GLU A 376 -22.99 4.64 23.08
C GLU A 376 -22.41 3.88 21.88
N PRO A 377 -22.69 2.57 21.73
CA PRO A 377 -22.23 1.77 20.60
C PRO A 377 -22.66 2.35 19.26
N ALA A 378 -21.73 2.46 18.32
CA ALA A 378 -21.99 2.66 16.91
C ALA A 378 -22.21 1.31 16.21
N PRO A 379 -22.75 1.24 14.97
CA PRO A 379 -22.98 -0.03 14.27
C PRO A 379 -21.76 -0.95 14.22
N ALA A 380 -20.57 -0.43 13.92
CA ALA A 380 -19.33 -1.20 13.84
C ALA A 380 -18.89 -1.82 15.18
N TYR A 381 -19.35 -1.32 16.32
CA TYR A 381 -19.11 -1.96 17.62
C TYR A 381 -19.68 -3.38 17.65
N HIS A 382 -20.91 -3.55 17.17
CA HIS A 382 -21.56 -4.86 17.13
C HIS A 382 -20.90 -5.79 16.12
N ASP A 383 -20.42 -5.25 14.99
CA ASP A 383 -19.64 -6.00 14.01
C ASP A 383 -18.33 -6.50 14.62
N ALA A 384 -17.61 -5.66 15.39
CA ALA A 384 -16.38 -6.06 16.07
C ALA A 384 -16.61 -7.17 17.11
N VAL A 385 -17.68 -7.07 17.90
CA VAL A 385 -18.09 -8.13 18.86
C VAL A 385 -18.35 -9.45 18.11
N GLN A 386 -19.07 -9.39 16.99
CA GLN A 386 -19.37 -10.56 16.18
C GLN A 386 -18.09 -11.18 15.60
N VAL A 387 -17.18 -10.39 15.04
CA VAL A 387 -15.89 -10.87 14.52
C VAL A 387 -15.09 -11.58 15.62
N ALA A 388 -15.01 -11.00 16.83
CA ALA A 388 -14.30 -11.64 17.96
C ALA A 388 -14.87 -12.99 18.34
N GLN A 389 -16.21 -13.16 18.27
CA GLN A 389 -16.87 -14.45 18.54
C GLN A 389 -16.63 -15.46 17.41
N GLU A 390 -16.72 -15.01 16.17
CA GLU A 390 -16.53 -15.86 14.99
C GLU A 390 -15.10 -16.38 14.86
N LEU A 391 -14.10 -15.57 15.18
CA LEU A 391 -12.69 -15.99 15.20
C LEU A 391 -12.45 -17.14 16.20
N LYS A 392 -13.13 -17.12 17.36
CA LYS A 392 -13.07 -18.22 18.33
C LYS A 392 -13.73 -19.49 17.77
N THR A 393 -14.83 -19.35 17.04
CA THR A 393 -15.57 -20.47 16.46
C THR A 393 -14.81 -21.12 15.31
N VAL A 394 -14.29 -20.33 14.39
CA VAL A 394 -13.54 -20.83 13.22
C VAL A 394 -12.18 -21.34 13.62
N ALA A 395 -11.58 -20.79 14.69
CA ALA A 395 -10.20 -21.07 15.11
C ALA A 395 -9.21 -20.90 13.95
N LEU A 396 -9.32 -19.75 13.26
CA LEU A 396 -8.48 -19.40 12.14
C LEU A 396 -7.03 -19.28 12.60
N GLY A 397 -6.14 -19.99 11.94
CA GLY A 397 -4.68 -19.97 12.21
C GLY A 397 -3.89 -19.76 10.93
N GLY A 398 -2.62 -20.13 10.97
CA GLY A 398 -1.75 -20.15 9.80
C GLY A 398 -1.53 -18.79 9.13
N THR A 399 -1.02 -18.84 7.90
CA THR A 399 -0.79 -17.71 7.00
C THR A 399 -1.73 -17.78 5.80
N ALA A 400 -1.87 -16.69 5.04
CA ALA A 400 -2.49 -16.75 3.73
C ALA A 400 -1.74 -17.76 2.85
N ALA A 401 -2.48 -18.53 2.06
CA ALA A 401 -1.87 -19.46 1.11
C ALA A 401 -1.09 -18.67 0.04
N LYS A 402 0.02 -19.27 -0.44
CA LYS A 402 0.72 -18.73 -1.60
C LYS A 402 -0.22 -18.76 -2.81
N GLY A 403 -0.29 -17.64 -3.52
CA GLY A 403 -1.09 -17.55 -4.74
C GLY A 403 -0.54 -18.43 -5.86
N ARG A 404 -1.40 -18.77 -6.82
CA ARG A 404 -1.00 -19.42 -8.08
C ARG A 404 -0.48 -18.40 -9.10
N VAL A 405 -0.82 -17.13 -8.90
CA VAL A 405 -0.46 -16.00 -9.75
C VAL A 405 0.29 -14.97 -8.93
N ALA A 406 1.36 -14.41 -9.48
CA ALA A 406 2.04 -13.25 -8.91
C ALA A 406 2.00 -12.06 -9.87
N ILE A 407 1.96 -10.86 -9.32
CA ILE A 407 2.07 -9.61 -10.09
C ILE A 407 3.16 -8.74 -9.46
N VAL A 408 4.13 -8.32 -10.26
CA VAL A 408 5.19 -7.41 -9.82
C VAL A 408 4.61 -6.01 -9.65
N TYR A 409 4.86 -5.40 -8.47
CA TYR A 409 4.52 -4.02 -8.18
C TYR A 409 5.78 -3.22 -7.86
N ASP A 410 6.01 -2.12 -8.58
CA ASP A 410 7.23 -1.32 -8.54
C ASP A 410 6.94 0.17 -8.33
N TYR A 411 7.40 0.73 -7.22
CA TYR A 411 7.23 2.17 -6.91
C TYR A 411 8.02 3.06 -7.88
N GLN A 412 9.20 2.62 -8.34
CA GLN A 412 9.97 3.43 -9.29
C GLN A 412 9.29 3.51 -10.66
N SER A 413 8.55 2.47 -11.06
CA SER A 413 7.71 2.53 -12.26
C SER A 413 6.52 3.48 -12.12
N GLU A 414 5.92 3.59 -10.91
CA GLU A 414 4.93 4.64 -10.64
C GLU A 414 5.53 6.02 -10.88
N TRP A 415 6.72 6.28 -10.32
CA TRP A 415 7.41 7.57 -10.49
C TRP A 415 7.79 7.84 -11.93
N ALA A 416 8.33 6.84 -12.63
CA ALA A 416 8.75 6.97 -14.02
C ALA A 416 7.59 7.36 -14.93
N TRP A 417 6.44 6.72 -14.75
CA TRP A 417 5.25 6.99 -15.58
C TRP A 417 4.50 8.25 -15.16
N ASP A 418 4.69 8.74 -13.93
CA ASP A 418 4.22 10.06 -13.51
C ASP A 418 5.11 11.19 -14.04
N ILE A 419 6.43 11.02 -14.09
CA ILE A 419 7.38 11.98 -14.68
C ILE A 419 7.16 12.14 -16.18
N GLN A 420 6.99 11.05 -16.92
CA GLN A 420 6.70 11.07 -18.35
C GLN A 420 5.45 10.21 -18.68
N PRO A 421 4.26 10.69 -18.38
CA PRO A 421 3.04 9.92 -18.58
C PRO A 421 2.76 9.62 -20.06
N GLN A 422 2.93 10.56 -20.95
CA GLN A 422 2.67 10.52 -22.41
C GLN A 422 1.27 10.01 -22.80
N ALA A 423 0.50 9.50 -21.85
CA ALA A 423 -0.89 9.10 -22.00
C ALA A 423 -1.65 9.43 -20.72
N LYS A 424 -2.49 10.45 -20.75
CA LYS A 424 -3.31 10.87 -19.61
C LYS A 424 -4.20 9.71 -19.14
N GLY A 425 -4.06 9.35 -17.85
CA GLY A 425 -4.81 8.27 -17.23
C GLY A 425 -4.14 6.87 -17.33
N PHE A 426 -3.03 6.71 -18.04
CA PHE A 426 -2.23 5.50 -17.98
C PHE A 426 -1.22 5.62 -16.83
N THR A 427 -1.48 4.92 -15.73
CA THR A 427 -0.58 4.81 -14.58
C THR A 427 -0.20 3.37 -14.35
N HIS A 428 0.97 3.12 -13.78
CA HIS A 428 1.42 1.77 -13.42
C HIS A 428 0.40 1.10 -12.49
N GLY A 429 0.03 1.74 -11.38
CA GLY A 429 -0.89 1.17 -10.40
C GLY A 429 -2.28 0.87 -10.95
N ALA A 430 -2.84 1.71 -11.85
CA ALA A 430 -4.11 1.41 -12.48
C ALA A 430 -4.04 0.14 -13.35
N HIS A 431 -2.92 -0.02 -14.09
CA HIS A 431 -2.71 -1.19 -14.94
C HIS A 431 -2.51 -2.47 -14.10
N VAL A 432 -1.72 -2.40 -13.04
CA VAL A 432 -1.53 -3.51 -12.09
C VAL A 432 -2.85 -3.92 -11.45
N ARG A 433 -3.63 -2.96 -10.93
CA ARG A 433 -4.93 -3.26 -10.29
C ARG A 433 -5.95 -3.86 -11.25
N ALA A 434 -5.94 -3.44 -12.53
CA ALA A 434 -6.83 -4.03 -13.54
C ALA A 434 -6.54 -5.52 -13.76
N LEU A 435 -5.27 -5.92 -13.84
CA LEU A 435 -4.85 -7.32 -13.94
C LEU A 435 -5.19 -8.09 -12.66
N TYR A 436 -4.89 -7.52 -11.49
CA TYR A 436 -5.21 -8.11 -10.19
C TYR A 436 -6.71 -8.43 -10.07
N ALA A 437 -7.57 -7.46 -10.35
CA ALA A 437 -9.02 -7.64 -10.30
C ALA A 437 -9.53 -8.69 -11.30
N ALA A 438 -8.92 -8.76 -12.50
CA ALA A 438 -9.30 -9.72 -13.53
C ALA A 438 -9.00 -11.16 -13.09
N PHE A 439 -7.85 -11.44 -12.48
CA PHE A 439 -7.54 -12.76 -11.92
C PHE A 439 -8.46 -13.13 -10.75
N ARG A 440 -8.72 -12.19 -9.82
CA ARG A 440 -9.57 -12.46 -8.65
C ARG A 440 -11.02 -12.80 -8.99
N LYS A 441 -11.55 -12.35 -10.12
CA LYS A 441 -12.89 -12.73 -10.60
C LYS A 441 -13.02 -14.22 -10.87
N HIS A 442 -11.92 -14.90 -11.14
CA HIS A 442 -11.87 -16.36 -11.32
C HIS A 442 -11.64 -17.14 -10.02
N GLY A 443 -11.70 -16.47 -8.86
CA GLY A 443 -11.41 -17.10 -7.57
C GLY A 443 -9.95 -17.51 -7.40
N VAL A 444 -9.05 -16.91 -8.20
CA VAL A 444 -7.61 -17.17 -8.13
C VAL A 444 -6.97 -16.30 -7.06
N ASP A 445 -6.20 -16.91 -6.19
CA ASP A 445 -5.37 -16.21 -5.22
C ASP A 445 -4.17 -15.57 -5.93
N VAL A 446 -3.99 -14.27 -5.76
CA VAL A 446 -2.93 -13.46 -6.36
C VAL A 446 -2.00 -12.96 -5.28
N ASP A 447 -0.69 -13.05 -5.49
CA ASP A 447 0.30 -12.38 -4.66
C ASP A 447 0.86 -11.16 -5.40
N LEU A 448 1.09 -10.07 -4.69
CA LEU A 448 1.93 -8.99 -5.17
C LEU A 448 3.36 -9.28 -4.74
N ILE A 449 4.33 -9.03 -5.63
CA ILE A 449 5.73 -9.30 -5.37
C ILE A 449 6.60 -8.11 -5.73
N SER A 450 7.71 -7.96 -5.01
CA SER A 450 8.69 -6.90 -5.23
C SER A 450 9.43 -7.07 -6.58
N PRO A 451 9.85 -5.97 -7.24
CA PRO A 451 10.74 -6.04 -8.40
C PRO A 451 12.14 -6.60 -8.07
N HIS A 452 12.44 -6.80 -6.79
CA HIS A 452 13.67 -7.42 -6.30
C HIS A 452 13.51 -8.90 -5.94
N THR A 453 12.37 -9.52 -6.27
CA THR A 453 12.13 -10.94 -6.04
C THR A 453 13.11 -11.78 -6.86
N THR A 454 13.83 -12.68 -6.18
CA THR A 454 14.93 -13.47 -6.78
C THR A 454 14.46 -14.73 -7.49
N SER A 455 13.23 -15.18 -7.29
CA SER A 455 12.69 -16.40 -7.91
C SER A 455 11.17 -16.36 -8.02
N PHE A 456 10.66 -16.82 -9.16
CA PHE A 456 9.23 -17.01 -9.40
C PHE A 456 8.76 -18.46 -9.16
N ALA A 457 9.58 -19.29 -8.59
CA ALA A 457 9.26 -20.69 -8.34
C ALA A 457 7.96 -20.86 -7.53
N GLY A 458 7.11 -21.79 -7.96
CA GLY A 458 5.84 -22.11 -7.30
C GLY A 458 4.64 -21.26 -7.75
N TYR A 459 4.81 -20.28 -8.66
CA TYR A 459 3.71 -19.67 -9.39
C TYR A 459 3.46 -20.35 -10.71
N ASP A 460 2.22 -20.33 -11.21
CA ASP A 460 1.88 -20.77 -12.56
C ASP A 460 2.01 -19.63 -13.55
N VAL A 461 1.63 -18.44 -13.13
CA VAL A 461 1.69 -17.20 -13.92
C VAL A 461 2.35 -16.09 -13.12
N VAL A 462 3.28 -15.38 -13.74
CA VAL A 462 3.83 -14.13 -13.23
C VAL A 462 3.57 -13.01 -14.23
N ALA A 463 2.93 -11.93 -13.78
CA ALA A 463 2.74 -10.72 -14.57
C ALA A 463 3.72 -9.63 -14.14
N ILE A 464 4.33 -8.96 -15.12
CA ILE A 464 5.20 -7.79 -14.98
C ILE A 464 4.55 -6.65 -15.79
N PRO A 465 3.61 -5.89 -15.19
CA PRO A 465 2.65 -5.10 -15.96
C PRO A 465 3.25 -3.92 -16.74
N ALA A 466 4.23 -3.22 -16.20
CA ALA A 466 4.79 -2.02 -16.83
C ALA A 466 6.11 -1.59 -16.15
N LEU A 467 7.03 -2.52 -15.98
CA LEU A 467 8.33 -2.25 -15.33
C LEU A 467 9.22 -1.40 -16.24
N PHE A 468 9.46 -0.14 -15.89
CA PHE A 468 10.13 0.83 -16.79
C PHE A 468 11.55 0.43 -17.16
N SER A 469 12.29 -0.18 -16.23
CA SER A 469 13.68 -0.61 -16.38
C SER A 469 13.87 -2.01 -15.81
N TRP A 470 14.67 -2.82 -16.47
CA TRP A 470 15.05 -4.13 -15.98
C TRP A 470 16.23 -4.03 -15.02
N ASN A 471 16.14 -4.69 -13.87
CA ASN A 471 17.29 -5.02 -13.04
C ASN A 471 17.74 -6.48 -13.26
N ASP A 472 18.97 -6.80 -12.87
CA ASP A 472 19.54 -8.14 -13.09
C ASP A 472 18.78 -9.24 -12.32
N THR A 473 18.25 -8.91 -11.14
CA THR A 473 17.49 -9.85 -10.31
C THR A 473 16.24 -10.33 -11.03
N ILE A 474 15.43 -9.39 -11.57
CA ILE A 474 14.20 -9.74 -12.29
C ILE A 474 14.51 -10.45 -13.62
N ARG A 475 15.59 -10.05 -14.32
CA ARG A 475 16.02 -10.74 -15.56
C ARG A 475 16.36 -12.20 -15.28
N THR A 476 17.17 -12.47 -14.25
CA THR A 476 17.52 -13.83 -13.84
C THR A 476 16.27 -14.63 -13.45
N ALA A 477 15.38 -14.05 -12.64
CA ALA A 477 14.15 -14.72 -12.24
C ALA A 477 13.24 -15.06 -13.44
N MET A 478 13.18 -14.20 -14.47
CA MET A 478 12.44 -14.48 -15.72
C MET A 478 13.08 -15.62 -16.53
N GLU A 479 14.41 -15.65 -16.64
CA GLU A 479 15.14 -16.67 -17.40
C GLU A 479 15.02 -18.07 -16.77
N GLU A 480 14.95 -18.14 -15.43
CA GLU A 480 14.83 -19.39 -14.67
C GLU A 480 13.37 -19.86 -14.50
N PHE A 481 12.40 -19.04 -14.87
CA PHE A 481 10.99 -19.34 -14.63
C PHE A 481 10.41 -20.33 -15.64
N GLU A 482 9.85 -21.43 -15.15
CA GLU A 482 9.24 -22.47 -15.98
C GLU A 482 7.72 -22.27 -16.21
N GLY A 483 7.09 -21.32 -15.51
CA GLY A 483 5.67 -20.96 -15.66
C GLY A 483 5.43 -19.99 -16.81
N TYR A 484 4.26 -19.36 -16.82
CA TYR A 484 3.84 -18.41 -17.85
C TYR A 484 4.15 -16.97 -17.42
N LEU A 485 4.80 -16.20 -18.27
CA LEU A 485 5.09 -14.79 -18.07
C LEU A 485 4.14 -13.93 -18.89
N LEU A 486 3.58 -12.89 -18.27
CA LEU A 486 2.93 -11.77 -18.95
C LEU A 486 3.73 -10.50 -18.72
N ILE A 487 4.34 -9.95 -19.74
CA ILE A 487 4.99 -8.64 -19.70
C ILE A 487 4.04 -7.63 -20.32
N GLY A 488 3.80 -6.52 -19.62
CA GLY A 488 2.90 -5.48 -20.06
C GLY A 488 3.59 -4.34 -20.82
N PRO A 489 2.82 -3.38 -21.33
CA PRO A 489 3.33 -2.28 -22.14
C PRO A 489 4.30 -1.40 -21.36
N ARG A 490 5.18 -0.70 -22.08
CA ARG A 490 6.24 0.18 -21.55
C ARG A 490 7.35 -0.55 -20.77
N SER A 491 7.26 -1.86 -20.56
CA SER A 491 8.30 -2.63 -19.85
C SER A 491 9.62 -2.59 -20.64
N GLY A 492 10.74 -2.39 -19.92
CA GLY A 492 12.08 -2.28 -20.49
C GLY A 492 12.25 -1.12 -21.48
N SER A 493 11.39 -0.11 -21.42
CA SER A 493 11.46 1.04 -22.33
C SER A 493 12.43 2.13 -21.88
N LYS A 494 12.93 2.03 -20.66
CA LYS A 494 13.92 2.96 -20.10
C LYS A 494 15.06 2.19 -19.44
N THR A 495 16.22 2.86 -19.34
CA THR A 495 17.30 2.45 -18.46
C THR A 495 17.05 2.95 -17.05
N GLU A 496 17.85 2.51 -16.08
CA GLU A 496 17.82 3.00 -14.70
C GLU A 496 17.90 4.54 -14.59
N ASN A 497 18.66 5.18 -15.50
CA ASN A 497 18.82 6.63 -15.58
C ASN A 497 17.81 7.28 -16.55
N PHE A 498 16.69 6.64 -16.79
CA PHE A 498 15.59 7.14 -17.61
C PHE A 498 15.90 7.36 -19.10
N SER A 499 17.00 6.87 -19.63
CA SER A 499 17.32 6.92 -21.06
C SER A 499 16.60 5.80 -21.82
N ILE A 500 16.39 5.98 -23.12
CA ILE A 500 15.87 4.90 -23.99
C ILE A 500 17.00 3.88 -24.23
N PRO A 501 16.79 2.59 -23.99
CA PRO A 501 17.82 1.58 -24.24
C PRO A 501 18.11 1.45 -25.74
N PRO A 502 19.39 1.22 -26.15
CA PRO A 502 19.76 1.15 -27.56
C PRO A 502 19.03 0.07 -28.37
N LYS A 503 18.61 -1.01 -27.71
CA LYS A 503 17.87 -2.11 -28.35
C LYS A 503 16.37 -1.84 -28.49
N LEU A 504 15.87 -0.72 -27.94
CA LEU A 504 14.47 -0.38 -27.77
C LEU A 504 13.69 -1.39 -26.90
N ALA A 505 12.45 -1.00 -26.53
CA ALA A 505 11.56 -1.88 -25.75
C ALA A 505 11.15 -3.13 -26.56
N PRO A 506 10.85 -4.22 -25.89
CA PRO A 506 10.96 -4.48 -24.46
C PRO A 506 12.37 -4.80 -23.95
N ASP A 507 13.40 -4.66 -24.77
CA ASP A 507 14.83 -4.91 -24.46
C ASP A 507 15.06 -6.27 -23.80
N LEU A 508 14.47 -7.31 -24.37
CA LEU A 508 14.64 -8.70 -23.95
C LEU A 508 15.52 -9.46 -24.95
N PRO A 509 16.19 -10.55 -24.50
CA PRO A 509 16.85 -11.48 -25.42
C PRO A 509 15.84 -12.09 -26.43
N THR A 510 16.22 -12.19 -27.70
CA THR A 510 15.33 -12.68 -28.77
C THR A 510 14.92 -14.16 -28.62
N ASN A 511 15.67 -14.93 -27.84
CA ASN A 511 15.27 -16.31 -27.49
C ASN A 511 14.12 -16.31 -26.46
N LEU A 512 13.94 -15.27 -25.66
CA LEU A 512 12.80 -15.09 -24.78
C LEU A 512 11.63 -14.47 -25.54
N LEU A 513 11.88 -13.35 -26.26
CA LEU A 513 10.86 -12.68 -27.05
C LEU A 513 11.49 -11.96 -28.25
N ASP A 514 11.15 -12.39 -29.47
CA ASP A 514 11.54 -11.69 -30.70
C ASP A 514 10.50 -10.59 -31.02
N ALA A 515 10.62 -9.48 -30.31
CA ALA A 515 9.75 -8.31 -30.47
C ALA A 515 10.52 -7.02 -30.24
N LYS A 516 10.17 -5.98 -31.00
CA LYS A 516 10.76 -4.66 -30.91
C LYS A 516 9.69 -3.58 -31.09
N VAL A 517 9.58 -2.68 -30.13
CA VAL A 517 8.66 -1.54 -30.21
C VAL A 517 9.27 -0.47 -31.09
N MET A 518 8.72 -0.29 -32.27
CA MET A 518 9.22 0.65 -33.27
C MET A 518 8.65 2.06 -33.08
N ARG A 519 7.43 2.17 -32.58
CA ARG A 519 6.72 3.42 -32.27
C ARG A 519 5.65 3.16 -31.23
N ILE A 520 5.22 4.23 -30.58
CA ILE A 520 4.13 4.25 -29.63
C ILE A 520 3.05 5.23 -30.12
N ASP A 521 1.80 4.88 -29.86
CA ASP A 521 0.65 5.77 -30.01
C ASP A 521 0.05 6.04 -28.64
N SER A 522 -0.01 7.29 -28.24
CA SER A 522 -0.82 7.76 -27.13
C SER A 522 -2.23 8.03 -27.68
N VAL A 523 -3.19 7.24 -27.23
CA VAL A 523 -4.57 7.30 -27.71
C VAL A 523 -5.37 8.28 -26.83
N ASP A 524 -6.12 9.19 -27.44
CA ASP A 524 -6.98 10.11 -26.70
C ASP A 524 -7.92 9.33 -25.77
N PRO A 525 -8.11 9.74 -24.50
CA PRO A 525 -8.94 9.01 -23.53
C PRO A 525 -10.40 8.77 -23.96
N SER A 526 -10.92 9.58 -24.88
CA SER A 526 -12.28 9.44 -25.43
C SER A 526 -12.37 8.44 -26.60
N VAL A 527 -11.22 7.93 -27.07
CA VAL A 527 -11.13 7.04 -28.22
C VAL A 527 -10.85 5.61 -27.77
N GLU A 528 -11.57 4.66 -28.34
CA GLU A 528 -11.31 3.22 -28.22
C GLU A 528 -10.93 2.68 -29.58
N VAL A 529 -9.80 1.95 -29.64
CA VAL A 529 -9.40 1.22 -30.85
C VAL A 529 -9.85 -0.22 -30.70
N GLU A 530 -10.78 -0.64 -31.55
CA GLU A 530 -11.34 -1.99 -31.51
C GLU A 530 -10.24 -3.05 -31.70
N VAL A 531 -10.41 -4.18 -31.01
CA VAL A 531 -9.59 -5.38 -31.24
C VAL A 531 -10.44 -6.46 -31.88
N LYS A 532 -9.84 -7.35 -32.65
CA LYS A 532 -10.54 -8.50 -33.21
C LYS A 532 -11.05 -9.40 -32.06
N GLY A 533 -12.35 -9.50 -31.90
CA GLY A 533 -13.04 -10.18 -30.80
C GLY A 533 -13.67 -9.22 -29.82
N SER A 534 -13.37 -9.32 -28.52
CA SER A 534 -13.94 -8.48 -27.47
C SER A 534 -12.92 -7.54 -26.84
N GLY A 535 -13.38 -6.36 -26.43
CA GLY A 535 -12.57 -5.32 -25.78
C GLY A 535 -12.00 -4.31 -26.77
N ALA A 536 -11.31 -3.31 -26.28
CA ALA A 536 -10.66 -2.26 -27.06
C ALA A 536 -9.38 -1.78 -26.39
N VAL A 537 -8.44 -1.29 -27.20
CA VAL A 537 -7.25 -0.57 -26.75
C VAL A 537 -7.65 0.85 -26.34
N ARG A 538 -7.10 1.34 -25.24
CA ARG A 538 -7.27 2.71 -24.76
C ARG A 538 -5.94 3.26 -24.27
N LEU A 539 -5.76 4.54 -24.35
CA LEU A 539 -4.66 5.33 -23.78
C LEU A 539 -3.29 5.05 -24.41
N TRP A 540 -2.88 3.80 -24.59
CA TRP A 540 -1.54 3.43 -25.03
C TRP A 540 -1.55 2.22 -25.92
N ARG A 541 -0.85 2.26 -27.06
CA ARG A 541 -0.52 1.10 -27.89
C ARG A 541 0.87 1.19 -28.50
N GLU A 542 1.49 0.07 -28.71
CA GLU A 542 2.83 -0.07 -29.26
C GLU A 542 2.79 -0.67 -30.67
N ARG A 543 3.54 -0.07 -31.58
CA ARG A 543 3.75 -0.58 -32.93
C ARG A 543 4.94 -1.51 -32.89
N ILE A 544 4.67 -2.83 -32.91
CA ILE A 544 5.65 -3.85 -32.64
C ILE A 544 6.03 -4.59 -33.92
N GLU A 545 7.33 -4.66 -34.21
CA GLU A 545 7.90 -5.59 -35.18
C GLU A 545 8.25 -6.88 -34.44
N THR A 546 7.79 -8.05 -34.97
CA THR A 546 7.91 -9.32 -34.26
C THR A 546 7.90 -10.50 -35.18
N ARG A 547 8.55 -11.61 -34.76
CA ARG A 547 8.36 -12.97 -35.30
C ARG A 547 7.61 -13.87 -34.31
N ALA A 548 7.27 -13.38 -33.12
CA ALA A 548 6.44 -14.11 -32.18
C ALA A 548 5.00 -14.27 -32.73
N THR A 549 4.26 -15.21 -32.17
CA THR A 549 2.86 -15.45 -32.54
C THR A 549 1.99 -14.30 -32.09
N VAL A 550 1.19 -13.72 -33.00
CA VAL A 550 0.18 -12.71 -32.64
C VAL A 550 -1.08 -13.44 -32.16
N VAL A 551 -1.42 -13.26 -30.88
CA VAL A 551 -2.61 -13.86 -30.24
C VAL A 551 -3.83 -12.95 -30.35
N ILE A 552 -3.63 -11.65 -30.13
CA ILE A 552 -4.65 -10.61 -30.27
C ILE A 552 -4.08 -9.50 -31.14
N GLU A 553 -4.86 -9.03 -32.10
CA GLU A 553 -4.54 -7.87 -32.91
C GLU A 553 -5.69 -6.86 -32.88
N ASP A 554 -5.37 -5.58 -33.11
CA ASP A 554 -6.37 -4.52 -33.25
C ASP A 554 -7.03 -4.56 -34.64
N ALA A 555 -8.04 -3.71 -34.84
CA ALA A 555 -8.77 -3.62 -36.12
C ALA A 555 -7.90 -3.16 -37.29
N GLU A 556 -6.76 -2.51 -37.01
CA GLU A 556 -5.77 -2.07 -38.01
C GLU A 556 -4.72 -3.15 -38.33
N GLY A 557 -4.78 -4.31 -37.63
CA GLY A 557 -3.84 -5.43 -37.81
C GLY A 557 -2.54 -5.27 -37.01
N TRP A 558 -2.50 -4.42 -35.99
CA TRP A 558 -1.33 -4.32 -35.11
C TRP A 558 -1.41 -5.31 -33.96
N PRO A 559 -0.26 -5.92 -33.59
CA PRO A 559 -0.22 -6.82 -32.45
C PRO A 559 -0.61 -6.12 -31.14
N VAL A 560 -1.51 -6.76 -30.38
CA VAL A 560 -1.91 -6.35 -29.03
C VAL A 560 -1.39 -7.32 -28.00
N LEU A 561 -1.53 -8.63 -28.24
CA LEU A 561 -0.94 -9.68 -27.41
C LEU A 561 -0.08 -10.60 -28.28
N LEU A 562 1.16 -10.78 -27.89
CA LEU A 562 2.12 -11.70 -28.50
C LEU A 562 2.36 -12.90 -27.58
N ALA A 563 2.74 -14.04 -28.17
CA ALA A 563 3.21 -15.22 -27.45
C ALA A 563 4.46 -15.82 -28.10
N GLN A 564 5.47 -16.13 -27.28
CA GLN A 564 6.63 -16.93 -27.67
C GLN A 564 6.93 -17.94 -26.55
N GLY A 565 6.60 -19.21 -26.81
CA GLY A 565 6.61 -20.23 -25.77
C GLY A 565 5.63 -19.85 -24.64
N LYS A 566 6.14 -19.78 -23.41
CA LYS A 566 5.36 -19.39 -22.23
C LYS A 566 5.43 -17.90 -21.90
N LEU A 567 6.18 -17.10 -22.68
CA LEU A 567 6.24 -15.66 -22.50
C LEU A 567 5.21 -14.96 -23.39
N HIS A 568 4.44 -14.09 -22.78
CA HIS A 568 3.44 -13.25 -23.44
C HIS A 568 3.79 -11.78 -23.25
N TYR A 569 3.54 -10.98 -24.28
CA TYR A 569 3.76 -9.53 -24.25
C TYR A 569 2.49 -8.80 -24.67
N LEU A 570 1.95 -8.00 -23.74
CA LEU A 570 0.82 -7.11 -23.99
C LEU A 570 1.36 -5.73 -24.39
N GLY A 571 1.27 -5.37 -25.66
CA GLY A 571 1.77 -4.10 -26.20
C GLY A 571 0.74 -2.96 -26.13
N ALA A 572 -0.26 -3.03 -25.25
CA ALA A 572 -1.30 -2.02 -25.15
C ALA A 572 -1.92 -1.93 -23.76
N SER A 573 -2.44 -0.76 -23.42
CA SER A 573 -3.43 -0.58 -22.34
C SER A 573 -4.83 -0.74 -22.95
N GLY A 574 -5.83 -1.17 -22.16
CA GLY A 574 -7.14 -1.44 -22.71
C GLY A 574 -8.31 -1.33 -21.73
N THR A 575 -9.50 -1.53 -22.29
CA THR A 575 -10.74 -1.64 -21.50
C THR A 575 -10.69 -2.82 -20.55
N LYS A 576 -11.53 -2.80 -19.49
CA LYS A 576 -11.68 -3.94 -18.56
C LYS A 576 -11.99 -5.25 -19.33
N ALA A 577 -12.70 -5.19 -20.46
CA ALA A 577 -12.99 -6.36 -21.30
C ALA A 577 -11.74 -6.91 -22.00
N LEU A 578 -10.83 -6.07 -22.50
CA LEU A 578 -9.57 -6.53 -23.09
C LEU A 578 -8.67 -7.16 -22.02
N VAL A 579 -8.52 -6.52 -20.87
CA VAL A 579 -7.72 -7.05 -19.76
C VAL A 579 -8.27 -8.40 -19.30
N GLN A 580 -9.60 -8.52 -19.15
CA GLN A 580 -10.23 -9.79 -18.78
C GLN A 580 -9.94 -10.88 -19.81
N ARG A 581 -10.05 -10.58 -21.10
CA ARG A 581 -9.74 -11.52 -22.17
C ARG A 581 -8.30 -12.00 -22.16
N VAL A 582 -7.34 -11.11 -21.87
CA VAL A 582 -5.92 -11.50 -21.73
C VAL A 582 -5.73 -12.43 -20.54
N VAL A 583 -6.38 -12.14 -19.41
CA VAL A 583 -6.32 -12.99 -18.22
C VAL A 583 -7.01 -14.34 -18.47
N ASP A 584 -8.18 -14.37 -19.10
CA ASP A 584 -8.89 -15.61 -19.46
C ASP A 584 -8.01 -16.51 -20.34
N TYR A 585 -7.32 -15.92 -21.32
CA TYR A 585 -6.38 -16.62 -22.17
C TYR A 585 -5.22 -17.22 -21.36
N LEU A 586 -4.59 -16.45 -20.48
CA LEU A 586 -3.46 -16.91 -19.65
C LEU A 586 -3.87 -18.01 -18.67
N ILE A 587 -5.04 -17.88 -18.03
CA ILE A 587 -5.58 -18.91 -17.14
C ILE A 587 -5.76 -20.23 -17.90
N ALA A 588 -6.30 -20.17 -19.13
CA ALA A 588 -6.50 -21.35 -19.95
C ALA A 588 -5.17 -21.99 -20.38
N GLU A 589 -4.21 -21.19 -20.87
CA GLU A 589 -2.89 -21.67 -21.30
C GLU A 589 -2.09 -22.29 -20.14
N ALA A 590 -2.12 -21.66 -18.97
CA ALA A 590 -1.40 -22.11 -17.79
C ALA A 590 -2.16 -23.17 -16.97
N ALA A 591 -3.39 -23.52 -17.38
CA ALA A 591 -4.28 -24.43 -16.67
C ALA A 591 -4.43 -24.06 -15.17
N VAL A 592 -4.52 -22.76 -14.87
CA VAL A 592 -4.70 -22.28 -13.50
C VAL A 592 -6.06 -22.70 -12.96
N PRO A 593 -6.16 -23.40 -11.83
CA PRO A 593 -7.43 -23.75 -11.24
C PRO A 593 -8.28 -22.52 -10.91
N THR A 594 -9.55 -22.55 -11.24
CA THR A 594 -10.50 -21.45 -11.05
C THR A 594 -11.72 -21.90 -10.25
N ILE A 595 -12.41 -20.94 -9.64
CA ILE A 595 -13.68 -21.15 -8.96
C ILE A 595 -14.70 -20.20 -9.58
N ALA A 596 -15.86 -20.73 -9.94
CA ALA A 596 -16.97 -19.92 -10.41
C ALA A 596 -17.57 -19.12 -9.24
N LEU A 597 -17.38 -17.82 -9.26
CA LEU A 597 -17.87 -16.91 -8.23
C LEU A 597 -19.08 -16.11 -8.73
N PRO A 598 -20.13 -15.93 -7.91
CA PRO A 598 -21.19 -14.98 -8.20
C PRO A 598 -20.65 -13.55 -8.33
N ALA A 599 -21.35 -12.71 -9.08
CA ALA A 599 -20.96 -11.30 -9.24
C ALA A 599 -20.85 -10.60 -7.87
N GLY A 600 -19.74 -9.87 -7.66
CA GLY A 600 -19.47 -9.19 -6.39
C GLY A 600 -18.91 -10.08 -5.28
N VAL A 601 -18.85 -11.40 -5.46
CA VAL A 601 -18.22 -12.32 -4.50
C VAL A 601 -16.72 -12.43 -4.82
N ARG A 602 -15.92 -12.49 -3.77
CA ARG A 602 -14.48 -12.78 -3.82
C ARG A 602 -14.12 -13.84 -2.79
N CYS A 603 -13.00 -14.50 -2.98
CA CYS A 603 -12.48 -15.44 -2.00
C CYS A 603 -10.95 -15.37 -1.85
N ARG A 604 -10.44 -15.93 -0.77
CA ARG A 604 -9.02 -16.14 -0.49
C ARG A 604 -8.84 -17.35 0.41
N VAL A 605 -7.76 -18.09 0.19
CA VAL A 605 -7.39 -19.23 1.05
C VAL A 605 -6.44 -18.79 2.15
N ARG A 606 -6.78 -19.17 3.39
CA ARG A 606 -5.87 -19.09 4.55
C ARG A 606 -5.92 -20.37 5.36
N ASP A 607 -4.76 -20.96 5.62
CA ASP A 607 -4.65 -22.24 6.32
C ASP A 607 -5.50 -23.32 5.60
N ARG A 608 -6.41 -23.93 6.29
CA ARG A 608 -7.35 -24.95 5.81
C ARG A 608 -8.73 -24.40 5.45
N PHE A 609 -8.85 -23.12 5.23
CA PHE A 609 -10.12 -22.46 4.97
C PHE A 609 -10.08 -21.62 3.69
N ARG A 610 -11.16 -21.67 2.94
CA ARG A 610 -11.46 -20.65 1.93
C ARG A 610 -12.53 -19.73 2.48
N ILE A 611 -12.22 -18.44 2.48
CA ILE A 611 -13.07 -17.39 3.02
C ILE A 611 -13.67 -16.63 1.85
N TYR A 612 -15.00 -16.58 1.81
CA TYR A 612 -15.80 -15.89 0.81
C TYR A 612 -16.39 -14.62 1.40
N VAL A 613 -16.39 -13.54 0.62
CA VAL A 613 -16.95 -12.23 0.97
C VAL A 613 -17.87 -11.73 -0.14
N ASN A 614 -19.04 -11.22 0.23
CA ASN A 614 -20.04 -10.73 -0.72
C ASN A 614 -20.12 -9.20 -0.68
N TYR A 615 -19.51 -8.56 -1.67
CA TYR A 615 -19.56 -7.11 -1.87
C TYR A 615 -20.81 -6.63 -2.63
N SER A 616 -21.68 -7.55 -3.10
CA SER A 616 -22.92 -7.13 -3.74
C SER A 616 -23.93 -6.61 -2.72
N SER A 617 -24.88 -5.80 -3.17
CA SER A 617 -26.01 -5.33 -2.36
C SER A 617 -27.16 -6.33 -2.26
N SER A 618 -26.97 -7.56 -2.76
CA SER A 618 -27.98 -8.62 -2.83
C SER A 618 -27.44 -9.94 -2.30
N VAL A 619 -28.34 -10.90 -2.10
CA VAL A 619 -27.95 -12.28 -1.76
C VAL A 619 -27.22 -12.90 -2.93
N ALA A 620 -26.13 -13.61 -2.63
CA ALA A 620 -25.35 -14.41 -3.58
C ALA A 620 -25.40 -15.88 -3.17
N SER A 621 -25.58 -16.79 -4.12
CA SER A 621 -25.62 -18.23 -3.88
C SER A 621 -24.28 -18.87 -4.25
N LEU A 622 -23.62 -19.50 -3.28
CA LEU A 622 -22.37 -20.26 -3.46
C LEU A 622 -22.68 -21.73 -3.79
N THR A 623 -21.79 -22.32 -4.57
CA THR A 623 -21.67 -23.77 -4.68
C THR A 623 -20.34 -24.17 -4.06
N LEU A 624 -20.32 -25.21 -3.22
CA LEU A 624 -19.07 -25.74 -2.70
C LEU A 624 -18.15 -26.15 -3.84
N ALA A 625 -16.89 -25.73 -3.77
CA ALA A 625 -15.87 -26.17 -4.69
C ALA A 625 -15.51 -27.66 -4.42
N GLU A 626 -14.94 -28.36 -5.39
CA GLU A 626 -14.63 -29.79 -5.30
C GLU A 626 -13.65 -30.11 -4.15
N ASP A 627 -12.79 -29.14 -3.78
CA ASP A 627 -11.82 -29.26 -2.71
C ASP A 627 -12.38 -28.82 -1.34
N GLU A 628 -13.70 -28.57 -1.21
CA GLU A 628 -14.34 -28.14 0.03
C GLU A 628 -15.22 -29.22 0.64
N SER A 629 -15.20 -29.31 1.97
CA SER A 629 -15.94 -30.33 2.73
C SER A 629 -17.22 -29.79 3.42
N GLY A 630 -17.42 -28.48 3.44
CA GLY A 630 -18.59 -27.83 4.01
C GLY A 630 -18.29 -26.47 4.65
N TYR A 631 -19.34 -25.76 5.04
CA TYR A 631 -19.24 -24.45 5.67
C TYR A 631 -19.05 -24.56 7.19
N VAL A 632 -18.13 -23.77 7.74
CA VAL A 632 -17.88 -23.67 9.20
C VAL A 632 -18.38 -22.34 9.76
N LEU A 633 -18.61 -21.36 8.89
CA LEU A 633 -19.26 -20.08 9.18
C LEU A 633 -20.09 -19.66 7.98
N GLY A 634 -21.27 -19.07 8.23
CA GLY A 634 -22.17 -18.69 7.15
C GLY A 634 -22.86 -19.89 6.48
N SER A 635 -23.27 -19.70 5.23
CA SER A 635 -23.99 -20.71 4.43
C SER A 635 -23.78 -20.51 2.94
N ALA A 636 -24.35 -21.38 2.11
CA ALA A 636 -24.41 -21.20 0.66
C ALA A 636 -25.09 -19.89 0.24
N GLU A 637 -26.15 -19.49 0.95
CA GLU A 637 -26.84 -18.23 0.70
C GLU A 637 -26.17 -17.11 1.50
N MET A 638 -25.37 -16.29 0.82
CA MET A 638 -24.65 -15.17 1.40
C MET A 638 -25.48 -13.89 1.26
N PRO A 639 -25.93 -13.28 2.36
CA PRO A 639 -26.59 -11.97 2.28
C PRO A 639 -25.64 -10.88 1.77
N ALA A 640 -26.14 -9.69 1.49
CA ALA A 640 -25.31 -8.50 1.30
C ALA A 640 -24.36 -8.34 2.50
N ALA A 641 -23.11 -7.95 2.27
CA ALA A 641 -22.05 -7.92 3.29
C ALA A 641 -21.79 -9.28 3.99
N GLY A 642 -22.21 -10.38 3.37
CA GLY A 642 -22.07 -11.73 3.89
C GLY A 642 -20.62 -12.22 3.89
N VAL A 643 -20.29 -13.02 4.92
CA VAL A 643 -19.04 -13.78 5.01
C VAL A 643 -19.37 -15.25 5.16
N THR A 644 -18.77 -16.10 4.35
CA THR A 644 -18.88 -17.56 4.46
C THR A 644 -17.49 -18.17 4.48
N VAL A 645 -17.24 -19.10 5.40
CA VAL A 645 -15.97 -19.81 5.52
C VAL A 645 -16.20 -21.29 5.24
N ALA A 646 -15.57 -21.80 4.21
CA ALA A 646 -15.58 -23.22 3.86
C ALA A 646 -14.27 -23.89 4.33
N ARG A 647 -14.39 -25.16 4.75
CA ARG A 647 -13.23 -25.97 5.12
C ARG A 647 -12.74 -26.73 3.89
N LEU A 648 -11.43 -26.68 3.60
CA LEU A 648 -10.81 -27.45 2.55
C LEU A 648 -10.73 -28.94 2.95
N SER A 649 -10.98 -29.84 1.99
CA SER A 649 -10.97 -31.29 2.17
C SER A 649 -9.57 -31.86 2.36
N LYS A 650 -8.55 -31.19 1.79
CA LYS A 650 -7.12 -31.50 1.96
C LYS A 650 -6.41 -30.23 2.43
N ALA A 651 -5.48 -30.36 3.36
CA ALA A 651 -4.53 -29.29 3.63
C ALA A 651 -3.72 -29.08 2.36
N GLY A 652 -3.84 -27.89 1.74
CA GLY A 652 -3.08 -27.51 0.55
C GLY A 652 -1.61 -27.30 0.87
#